data_933d45f0af7755ff28b61834c08694b6
#
_entry.id   933d45f0af7755ff28b61834c08694b6
#
_cell.length_a   1.000
_cell.length_b   1.000
_cell.length_c   1.000
_cell.angle_alpha   90.00
_cell.angle_beta   90.00
_cell.angle_gamma   90.00
#
_symmetry.space_group_name_H-M   'P 1'
#
loop_
_entity.id
_entity.type
_entity.pdbx_description
1 polymer ?
#
loop_
_entity_poly.entity_id
_entity_poly.type
_entity_poly.pdbx_seq_one_letter_code
_entity_poly.pdbx_strand_id
1 'polypeptide(L)'
;MSSLVLAGGGHSHALILRRWAMKPSQRPSDLITVVSRTSTALYSGMVPGLIAGIYQRDQAAIDLRDLAEQAGVALVVAEITGLDLQSQELQLDQRPAVTYERLSLNLGAETSTSPALTGGLVPIKPLEPALAFLNDQDELIREKTVLASPFQVVGSGLAAVETVLALRQRWPKRALVLRIRPGHLKPVLIRALKRADVQIIETGELEQTQQLQATAGLICTGSQAPHWLADSDLPCCPNSGRIRTEESLQVVGHPNLFAAGDCAVMEAHPRAPSGVWAVRAAKPLAKNLEAACAGRPLRRWRPQDQALQLLGGCHDGEPQAWALRGHRIVGPHPLLWRWKAAIDERFMDMFQRNSSMDSSKTMACRGCAAKLPAEPLESALQQAGIAELGTQPEDAAILPLRSPESIAPVLQSVDGFPALVSDPWQNGRLTALHACSDLWACGAQVLAAQAVVTLPRASELAQETLLAQTLAGIRSALDPQGAQLIGGHTLEARDGLDQPPLSRTIQVALSVSGQAAATFWPKAGLQAGDRLLLSRPLGTGVLFAAAMAGAAPASAVDQALEQMATSQHPLLEGLLDLQTEHPKAIHAATDITGFGLLGHLGEMLRNPDLKVVLNAPEIPSLPGALSLLGKGYASSLAPTNRRAWNLLDNGSVDLPLAGIEPGSTGHQALLELLVDPQTCGPLLISVDANIAQLLTTQLESRWTPIGRVQTR
;
A
#
# COMPACT_ATOMS: atom_id res chain seq x y z
N MET A 1 -10.47 -26.25 -4.80
CA MET A 1 -10.40 -25.13 -5.77
C MET A 1 -8.97 -25.04 -6.24
N SER A 2 -8.75 -25.02 -7.56
CA SER A 2 -7.42 -24.79 -8.15
C SER A 2 -6.97 -23.33 -7.99
N SER A 3 -5.69 -23.05 -8.23
CA SER A 3 -5.13 -21.71 -8.09
C SER A 3 -4.86 -21.07 -9.47
N LEU A 4 -5.28 -19.80 -9.61
CA LEU A 4 -4.94 -18.94 -10.74
C LEU A 4 -4.16 -17.73 -10.23
N VAL A 5 -2.93 -17.54 -10.69
CA VAL A 5 -2.12 -16.37 -10.33
C VAL A 5 -2.06 -15.40 -11.51
N LEU A 6 -2.33 -14.12 -11.25
CA LEU A 6 -2.17 -13.01 -12.18
C LEU A 6 -0.91 -12.24 -11.79
N ALA A 7 0.20 -12.52 -12.44
CA ALA A 7 1.49 -11.88 -12.18
C ALA A 7 1.60 -10.54 -12.90
N GLY A 8 1.67 -9.46 -12.11
CA GLY A 8 1.71 -8.08 -12.55
C GLY A 8 0.35 -7.38 -12.56
N GLY A 9 0.33 -6.14 -12.05
CA GLY A 9 -0.82 -5.24 -12.04
C GLY A 9 -1.06 -4.48 -13.35
N GLY A 10 -0.61 -5.02 -14.49
CA GLY A 10 -0.73 -4.33 -15.79
C GLY A 10 -2.17 -4.12 -16.25
N HIS A 11 -2.37 -3.24 -17.24
CA HIS A 11 -3.70 -2.83 -17.73
C HIS A 11 -4.61 -3.99 -18.15
N SER A 12 -4.04 -5.09 -18.69
CA SER A 12 -4.86 -6.25 -19.06
C SER A 12 -5.47 -6.90 -17.83
N HIS A 13 -4.69 -7.10 -16.76
CA HIS A 13 -5.18 -7.67 -15.51
C HIS A 13 -6.15 -6.74 -14.79
N ALA A 14 -5.88 -5.44 -14.73
CA ALA A 14 -6.81 -4.46 -14.15
C ALA A 14 -8.19 -4.51 -14.84
N LEU A 15 -8.24 -4.59 -16.16
CA LEU A 15 -9.49 -4.73 -16.92
C LEU A 15 -10.18 -6.09 -16.73
N ILE A 16 -9.40 -7.16 -16.48
CA ILE A 16 -9.93 -8.48 -16.13
C ILE A 16 -10.59 -8.42 -14.75
N LEU A 17 -9.93 -7.86 -13.75
CA LEU A 17 -10.49 -7.66 -12.40
C LEU A 17 -11.79 -6.85 -12.48
N ARG A 18 -11.77 -5.71 -13.19
CA ARG A 18 -12.99 -4.92 -13.42
C ARG A 18 -14.11 -5.74 -14.05
N ARG A 19 -13.80 -6.55 -15.05
CA ARG A 19 -14.79 -7.43 -15.70
C ARG A 19 -15.41 -8.41 -14.70
N TRP A 20 -14.61 -9.03 -13.85
CA TRP A 20 -15.07 -9.97 -12.84
C TRP A 20 -15.83 -9.27 -11.69
N ALA A 21 -15.42 -8.06 -11.31
CA ALA A 21 -16.19 -7.24 -10.37
C ALA A 21 -17.58 -6.90 -10.90
N MET A 22 -17.70 -6.51 -12.19
CA MET A 22 -18.99 -6.19 -12.81
C MET A 22 -19.84 -7.41 -13.15
N LYS A 23 -19.23 -8.58 -13.33
CA LYS A 23 -19.87 -9.83 -13.72
C LYS A 23 -19.32 -11.01 -12.90
N PRO A 24 -19.67 -11.10 -11.60
CA PRO A 24 -19.14 -12.12 -10.71
C PRO A 24 -19.39 -13.56 -11.20
N SER A 25 -20.48 -13.80 -11.93
CA SER A 25 -20.80 -15.12 -12.52
C SER A 25 -19.84 -15.56 -13.64
N GLN A 26 -19.02 -14.65 -14.18
CA GLN A 26 -18.02 -14.97 -15.19
C GLN A 26 -16.63 -15.19 -14.57
N ARG A 27 -16.44 -14.80 -13.30
CA ARG A 27 -15.22 -15.05 -12.57
C ARG A 27 -15.05 -16.57 -12.37
N PRO A 28 -13.86 -17.13 -12.62
CA PRO A 28 -13.58 -18.53 -12.27
C PRO A 28 -13.80 -18.80 -10.78
N SER A 29 -14.23 -20.02 -10.46
CA SER A 29 -14.42 -20.46 -9.05
C SER A 29 -13.10 -20.72 -8.32
N ASP A 30 -11.97 -20.69 -9.04
CA ASP A 30 -10.63 -20.90 -8.52
C ASP A 30 -10.25 -19.86 -7.46
N LEU A 31 -9.27 -20.19 -6.62
CA LEU A 31 -8.59 -19.22 -5.78
C LEU A 31 -7.73 -18.32 -6.69
N ILE A 32 -8.07 -17.04 -6.76
CA ILE A 32 -7.38 -16.12 -7.66
C ILE A 32 -6.56 -15.13 -6.85
N THR A 33 -5.28 -15.00 -7.20
CA THR A 33 -4.36 -14.05 -6.57
C THR A 33 -3.73 -13.16 -7.63
N VAL A 34 -3.75 -11.84 -7.43
CA VAL A 34 -2.93 -10.88 -8.19
C VAL A 34 -1.66 -10.62 -7.40
N VAL A 35 -0.51 -10.73 -8.03
CA VAL A 35 0.78 -10.32 -7.46
C VAL A 35 1.24 -9.08 -8.22
N SER A 36 1.45 -7.97 -7.50
CA SER A 36 1.87 -6.70 -8.09
C SER A 36 2.89 -6.00 -7.20
N ARG A 37 3.87 -5.35 -7.80
CA ARG A 37 4.88 -4.53 -7.09
C ARG A 37 4.23 -3.42 -6.26
N THR A 38 3.13 -2.87 -6.73
CA THR A 38 2.41 -1.74 -6.12
C THR A 38 0.91 -2.05 -6.02
N SER A 39 0.25 -1.44 -5.05
CA SER A 39 -1.20 -1.51 -4.86
C SER A 39 -2.00 -0.77 -5.94
N THR A 40 -1.31 0.06 -6.73
CA THR A 40 -1.91 0.86 -7.81
C THR A 40 -1.20 0.61 -9.13
N ALA A 41 -1.90 0.79 -10.24
CA ALA A 41 -1.33 0.77 -11.58
C ALA A 41 -1.53 2.13 -12.27
N LEU A 42 -0.44 2.79 -12.66
CA LEU A 42 -0.52 4.06 -13.37
C LEU A 42 -0.98 3.85 -14.83
N TYR A 43 -2.01 4.57 -15.23
CA TYR A 43 -2.51 4.51 -16.60
C TYR A 43 -1.56 5.20 -17.57
N SER A 44 -0.97 4.43 -18.46
CA SER A 44 0.07 4.90 -19.39
C SER A 44 -0.38 6.05 -20.31
N GLY A 45 -1.67 6.16 -20.60
CA GLY A 45 -2.23 7.28 -21.37
C GLY A 45 -2.09 8.64 -20.68
N MET A 46 -2.14 8.67 -19.34
CA MET A 46 -2.04 9.92 -18.56
C MET A 46 -0.62 10.26 -18.11
N VAL A 47 0.37 9.39 -18.35
CA VAL A 47 1.78 9.61 -17.94
C VAL A 47 2.36 10.94 -18.44
N PRO A 48 2.17 11.36 -19.69
CA PRO A 48 2.67 12.66 -20.12
C PRO A 48 2.05 13.84 -19.37
N GLY A 49 0.77 13.73 -19.00
CA GLY A 49 0.10 14.73 -18.17
C GLY A 49 0.59 14.73 -16.71
N LEU A 50 0.94 13.57 -16.15
CA LEU A 50 1.60 13.47 -14.85
C LEU A 50 2.97 14.13 -14.86
N ILE A 51 3.79 13.83 -15.87
CA ILE A 51 5.13 14.43 -16.03
C ILE A 51 4.99 15.96 -16.20
N ALA A 52 3.98 16.43 -16.91
CA ALA A 52 3.70 17.84 -17.12
C ALA A 52 3.13 18.56 -15.88
N GLY A 53 2.72 17.82 -14.84
CA GLY A 53 2.05 18.38 -13.66
C GLY A 53 0.58 18.77 -13.88
N ILE A 54 -0.03 18.29 -14.98
CA ILE A 54 -1.46 18.53 -15.30
C ILE A 54 -2.37 17.64 -14.44
N TYR A 55 -1.94 16.40 -14.20
CA TYR A 55 -2.67 15.43 -13.37
C TYR A 55 -1.92 15.16 -12.08
N GLN A 56 -2.68 14.96 -11.00
CA GLN A 56 -2.17 14.39 -9.76
C GLN A 56 -2.03 12.86 -9.90
N ARG A 57 -1.14 12.25 -9.11
CA ARG A 57 -0.88 10.80 -9.17
C ARG A 57 -2.15 9.97 -9.02
N ASP A 58 -3.00 10.30 -8.04
CA ASP A 58 -4.24 9.57 -7.75
C ASP A 58 -5.26 9.64 -8.89
N GLN A 59 -5.25 10.69 -9.70
CA GLN A 59 -6.13 10.82 -10.87
C GLN A 59 -5.76 9.84 -12.00
N ALA A 60 -4.50 9.42 -12.06
CA ALA A 60 -3.98 8.51 -13.08
C ALA A 60 -3.72 7.10 -12.56
N ALA A 61 -3.98 6.83 -11.28
CA ALA A 61 -3.76 5.55 -10.62
C ALA A 61 -5.04 4.72 -10.59
N ILE A 62 -4.96 3.48 -11.07
CA ILE A 62 -6.00 2.46 -10.89
C ILE A 62 -5.71 1.77 -9.55
N ASP A 63 -6.62 1.85 -8.61
CA ASP A 63 -6.53 1.15 -7.33
C ASP A 63 -6.77 -0.35 -7.53
N LEU A 64 -5.68 -1.14 -7.51
CA LEU A 64 -5.74 -2.59 -7.67
C LEU A 64 -6.29 -3.28 -6.42
N ARG A 65 -6.13 -2.68 -5.22
CA ARG A 65 -6.63 -3.25 -3.97
C ARG A 65 -8.16 -3.21 -3.95
N ASP A 66 -8.73 -2.05 -4.18
CA ASP A 66 -10.19 -1.90 -4.28
C ASP A 66 -10.78 -2.76 -5.40
N LEU A 67 -10.11 -2.77 -6.55
CA LEU A 67 -10.56 -3.53 -7.72
C LEU A 67 -10.49 -5.04 -7.50
N ALA A 68 -9.44 -5.54 -6.84
CA ALA A 68 -9.30 -6.94 -6.48
C ALA A 68 -10.35 -7.36 -5.45
N GLU A 69 -10.61 -6.53 -4.44
CA GLU A 69 -11.66 -6.77 -3.46
C GLU A 69 -13.04 -6.87 -4.11
N GLN A 70 -13.41 -5.92 -4.97
CA GLN A 70 -14.65 -5.96 -5.74
C GLN A 70 -14.77 -7.22 -6.61
N ALA A 71 -13.66 -7.68 -7.18
CA ALA A 71 -13.60 -8.90 -7.98
C ALA A 71 -13.59 -10.18 -7.12
N GLY A 72 -13.46 -10.10 -5.81
CA GLY A 72 -13.27 -11.25 -4.94
C GLY A 72 -11.94 -11.99 -5.20
N VAL A 73 -10.88 -11.26 -5.48
CA VAL A 73 -9.52 -11.73 -5.78
C VAL A 73 -8.57 -11.23 -4.71
N ALA A 74 -7.60 -12.03 -4.28
CA ALA A 74 -6.57 -11.60 -3.36
C ALA A 74 -5.54 -10.72 -4.08
N LEU A 75 -5.08 -9.63 -3.45
CA LEU A 75 -3.95 -8.84 -3.90
C LEU A 75 -2.76 -9.06 -2.97
N VAL A 76 -1.66 -9.50 -3.53
CA VAL A 76 -0.34 -9.62 -2.89
C VAL A 76 0.54 -8.50 -3.45
N VAL A 77 0.97 -7.59 -2.57
CA VAL A 77 1.88 -6.49 -2.94
C VAL A 77 3.31 -6.94 -2.69
N ALA A 78 3.98 -7.38 -3.76
CA ALA A 78 5.36 -7.89 -3.71
C ALA A 78 6.06 -7.74 -5.06
N GLU A 79 7.40 -7.60 -5.01
CA GLU A 79 8.25 -7.67 -6.21
C GLU A 79 8.39 -9.13 -6.65
N ILE A 80 8.18 -9.37 -7.94
CA ILE A 80 8.40 -10.67 -8.57
C ILE A 80 9.84 -10.73 -9.04
N THR A 81 10.60 -11.70 -8.56
CA THR A 81 12.04 -11.83 -8.83
C THR A 81 12.37 -13.00 -9.75
N GLY A 82 11.45 -13.97 -9.93
CA GLY A 82 11.69 -15.14 -10.76
C GLY A 82 10.46 -16.01 -10.97
N LEU A 83 10.63 -17.03 -11.78
CA LEU A 83 9.62 -18.04 -12.10
C LEU A 83 10.29 -19.39 -12.26
N ASP A 84 9.87 -20.37 -11.48
CA ASP A 84 10.24 -21.77 -11.64
C ASP A 84 9.08 -22.53 -12.31
N LEU A 85 9.34 -23.05 -13.51
CA LEU A 85 8.34 -23.78 -14.30
C LEU A 85 8.15 -25.24 -13.82
N GLN A 86 9.16 -25.83 -13.17
CA GLN A 86 9.10 -27.23 -12.71
C GLN A 86 8.31 -27.34 -11.41
N SER A 87 8.60 -26.47 -10.42
CA SER A 87 7.85 -26.40 -9.18
C SER A 87 6.56 -25.61 -9.29
N GLN A 88 6.32 -24.92 -10.42
CA GLN A 88 5.19 -24.01 -10.64
C GLN A 88 5.12 -22.90 -9.58
N GLU A 89 6.25 -22.25 -9.33
CA GLU A 89 6.41 -21.21 -8.33
C GLU A 89 6.75 -19.86 -8.94
N LEU A 90 6.04 -18.83 -8.49
CA LEU A 90 6.38 -17.43 -8.74
C LEU A 90 7.19 -16.92 -7.54
N GLN A 91 8.47 -16.62 -7.78
CA GLN A 91 9.40 -16.18 -6.75
C GLN A 91 9.19 -14.71 -6.41
N LEU A 92 9.21 -14.38 -5.12
CA LEU A 92 8.98 -13.05 -4.60
C LEU A 92 10.19 -12.58 -3.77
N ASP A 93 10.42 -11.26 -3.77
CA ASP A 93 11.48 -10.69 -2.95
C ASP A 93 11.15 -10.81 -1.45
N GLN A 94 12.10 -11.30 -0.66
CA GLN A 94 12.09 -11.39 0.81
C GLN A 94 10.88 -12.13 1.42
N ARG A 95 10.22 -12.99 0.65
CA ARG A 95 9.06 -13.77 1.13
C ARG A 95 8.94 -15.08 0.36
N PRO A 96 8.21 -16.10 0.90
CA PRO A 96 8.03 -17.38 0.21
C PRO A 96 7.43 -17.20 -1.19
N ALA A 97 7.73 -18.15 -2.08
CA ALA A 97 7.14 -18.18 -3.40
C ALA A 97 5.62 -18.38 -3.36
N VAL A 98 4.94 -17.98 -4.43
CA VAL A 98 3.52 -18.25 -4.65
C VAL A 98 3.39 -19.35 -5.70
N THR A 99 2.80 -20.48 -5.33
CA THR A 99 2.52 -21.59 -6.25
C THR A 99 1.32 -21.32 -7.12
N TYR A 100 1.29 -21.88 -8.33
CA TYR A 100 0.18 -21.72 -9.26
C TYR A 100 -0.12 -23.01 -10.02
N GLU A 101 -1.38 -23.28 -10.29
CA GLU A 101 -1.79 -24.27 -11.29
C GLU A 101 -1.98 -23.63 -12.67
N ARG A 102 -2.35 -22.34 -12.69
CA ARG A 102 -2.40 -21.50 -13.90
C ARG A 102 -1.81 -20.13 -13.60
N LEU A 103 -1.06 -19.60 -14.55
CA LEU A 103 -0.40 -18.32 -14.43
C LEU A 103 -0.69 -17.43 -15.64
N SER A 104 -1.00 -16.16 -15.36
CA SER A 104 -1.10 -15.12 -16.39
C SER A 104 -0.10 -14.00 -16.10
N LEU A 105 0.74 -13.67 -17.07
CA LEU A 105 1.83 -12.69 -16.96
C LEU A 105 1.44 -11.37 -17.64
N ASN A 106 1.42 -10.28 -16.88
CA ASN A 106 1.21 -8.92 -17.41
C ASN A 106 2.09 -7.90 -16.67
N LEU A 107 3.39 -8.13 -16.76
CA LEU A 107 4.46 -7.50 -15.98
C LEU A 107 4.86 -6.10 -16.49
N GLY A 108 4.33 -5.67 -17.65
CA GLY A 108 4.79 -4.44 -18.29
C GLY A 108 6.14 -4.63 -18.98
N ALA A 109 6.96 -3.60 -18.94
CA ALA A 109 8.32 -3.61 -19.51
C ALA A 109 9.22 -2.63 -18.75
N GLU A 110 10.52 -2.87 -18.82
CA GLU A 110 11.58 -2.01 -18.30
C GLU A 110 12.21 -1.17 -19.41
N THR A 111 12.84 -0.07 -19.06
CA THR A 111 13.65 0.68 -20.02
C THR A 111 14.95 -0.07 -20.29
N SER A 112 15.27 -0.30 -21.56
CA SER A 112 16.56 -0.88 -21.93
C SER A 112 17.69 0.12 -21.56
N THR A 113 18.51 -0.25 -20.60
CA THR A 113 19.65 0.54 -20.13
C THR A 113 20.95 -0.17 -20.42
N SER A 114 21.99 0.63 -20.70
CA SER A 114 23.37 0.14 -20.74
C SER A 114 24.07 0.61 -19.47
N PRO A 115 24.98 -0.20 -18.88
CA PRO A 115 25.77 0.22 -17.72
C PRO A 115 26.51 1.55 -17.94
N ALA A 116 26.78 1.89 -19.19
CA ALA A 116 27.41 3.13 -19.60
C ALA A 116 26.54 4.39 -19.45
N LEU A 117 25.21 4.23 -19.27
CA LEU A 117 24.25 5.35 -19.18
C LEU A 117 23.84 5.73 -17.72
N THR A 118 24.44 5.11 -16.72
CA THR A 118 23.97 5.18 -15.33
C THR A 118 24.42 6.42 -14.53
N GLY A 119 25.20 7.34 -15.10
CA GLY A 119 25.71 8.53 -14.40
C GLY A 119 24.66 9.63 -14.28
N GLY A 120 23.82 9.64 -13.23
CA GLY A 120 22.84 10.72 -12.98
C GLY A 120 21.57 10.67 -13.84
N LEU A 121 21.38 9.61 -14.63
CA LEU A 121 20.19 9.38 -15.46
C LEU A 121 19.30 8.30 -14.87
N VAL A 122 17.98 8.53 -14.83
CA VAL A 122 16.98 7.61 -14.31
C VAL A 122 16.16 7.01 -15.46
N PRO A 123 15.96 5.67 -15.51
CA PRO A 123 15.08 5.04 -16.48
C PRO A 123 13.63 5.52 -16.32
N ILE A 124 12.92 5.77 -17.45
CA ILE A 124 11.51 6.15 -17.39
C ILE A 124 10.59 4.99 -16.95
N LYS A 125 11.02 3.76 -17.11
CA LYS A 125 10.32 2.55 -16.65
C LYS A 125 11.26 1.73 -15.77
N PRO A 126 10.83 1.35 -14.53
CA PRO A 126 9.53 1.62 -13.91
C PRO A 126 9.24 3.10 -13.70
N LEU A 127 7.96 3.49 -13.69
CA LEU A 127 7.56 4.90 -13.71
C LEU A 127 7.68 5.57 -12.34
N GLU A 128 7.44 4.86 -11.23
CA GLU A 128 7.46 5.41 -9.89
C GLU A 128 8.81 6.05 -9.50
N PRO A 129 9.96 5.40 -9.69
CA PRO A 129 11.26 6.02 -9.43
C PRO A 129 11.51 7.25 -10.30
N ALA A 130 11.05 7.24 -11.56
CA ALA A 130 11.19 8.38 -12.45
C ALA A 130 10.36 9.59 -11.97
N LEU A 131 9.12 9.38 -11.51
CA LEU A 131 8.29 10.44 -10.96
C LEU A 131 8.84 10.98 -9.64
N ALA A 132 9.34 10.12 -8.75
CA ALA A 132 10.03 10.54 -7.52
C ALA A 132 11.22 11.44 -7.85
N PHE A 133 12.09 11.00 -8.75
CA PHE A 133 13.22 11.79 -9.23
C PHE A 133 12.83 13.16 -9.82
N LEU A 134 11.71 13.24 -10.56
CA LEU A 134 11.20 14.52 -11.07
C LEU A 134 10.71 15.44 -9.96
N ASN A 135 10.11 14.90 -8.89
CA ASN A 135 9.70 15.68 -7.72
C ASN A 135 10.91 16.23 -6.95
N ASP A 136 11.96 15.42 -6.78
CA ASP A 136 13.24 15.87 -6.19
C ASP A 136 13.84 17.01 -7.01
N GLN A 137 13.77 16.93 -8.35
CA GLN A 137 14.22 18.02 -9.24
C GLN A 137 13.40 19.30 -9.06
N ASP A 138 12.09 19.21 -8.79
CA ASP A 138 11.24 20.38 -8.49
C ASP A 138 11.66 21.05 -7.18
N GLU A 139 12.04 20.28 -6.17
CA GLU A 139 12.53 20.79 -4.90
C GLU A 139 13.84 21.54 -5.08
N LEU A 140 14.80 20.93 -5.80
CA LEU A 140 16.08 21.57 -6.13
C LEU A 140 15.90 22.87 -6.95
N ILE A 141 14.89 22.93 -7.83
CA ILE A 141 14.55 24.15 -8.58
C ILE A 141 13.97 25.23 -7.65
N ARG A 142 13.11 24.86 -6.71
CA ARG A 142 12.54 25.77 -5.70
C ARG A 142 13.62 26.36 -4.79
N GLU A 143 14.60 25.56 -4.42
CA GLU A 143 15.76 25.97 -3.64
C GLU A 143 16.82 26.77 -4.44
N LYS A 144 16.59 27.02 -5.73
CA LYS A 144 17.46 27.73 -6.66
C LYS A 144 18.86 27.11 -6.88
N THR A 145 19.05 25.86 -6.49
CA THR A 145 20.34 25.16 -6.57
C THR A 145 20.66 24.62 -7.98
N VAL A 146 19.68 24.47 -8.88
CA VAL A 146 19.84 23.73 -10.16
C VAL A 146 19.39 24.49 -11.42
N LEU A 147 19.06 25.76 -11.36
CA LEU A 147 18.58 26.55 -12.52
C LEU A 147 19.56 26.61 -13.70
N ALA A 148 20.84 26.32 -13.50
CA ALA A 148 21.89 26.47 -14.51
C ALA A 148 22.20 25.17 -15.28
N SER A 149 21.78 23.98 -14.81
CA SER A 149 22.12 22.71 -15.45
C SER A 149 21.02 22.25 -16.39
N PRO A 150 21.32 21.96 -17.68
CA PRO A 150 20.37 21.38 -18.61
C PRO A 150 19.85 20.03 -18.11
N PHE A 151 18.55 19.75 -18.24
CA PHE A 151 17.99 18.43 -17.99
C PHE A 151 17.94 17.62 -19.29
N GLN A 152 18.39 16.38 -19.24
CA GLN A 152 18.53 15.56 -20.44
C GLN A 152 17.45 14.49 -20.54
N VAL A 153 16.98 14.25 -21.76
CA VAL A 153 16.17 13.07 -22.10
C VAL A 153 16.91 12.30 -23.20
N VAL A 154 17.17 11.03 -22.97
CA VAL A 154 17.89 10.17 -23.91
C VAL A 154 16.93 9.18 -24.55
N GLY A 155 16.74 9.23 -25.87
CA GLY A 155 15.89 8.31 -26.59
C GLY A 155 15.37 8.88 -27.91
N SER A 156 15.19 8.02 -28.91
CA SER A 156 14.75 8.39 -30.27
C SER A 156 13.30 8.00 -30.57
N GLY A 157 12.57 7.44 -29.60
CA GLY A 157 11.19 7.01 -29.74
C GLY A 157 10.17 8.10 -29.42
N LEU A 158 8.88 7.82 -29.70
CA LEU A 158 7.78 8.72 -29.38
C LEU A 158 7.68 9.03 -27.89
N ALA A 159 7.99 8.07 -27.02
CA ALA A 159 7.99 8.26 -25.57
C ALA A 159 8.98 9.35 -25.13
N ALA A 160 10.19 9.39 -25.73
CA ALA A 160 11.18 10.44 -25.43
C ALA A 160 10.70 11.83 -25.87
N VAL A 161 10.07 11.93 -27.04
CA VAL A 161 9.48 13.18 -27.54
C VAL A 161 8.35 13.65 -26.62
N GLU A 162 7.47 12.74 -26.23
CA GLU A 162 6.34 13.02 -25.35
C GLU A 162 6.83 13.47 -23.95
N THR A 163 7.82 12.77 -23.40
CA THR A 163 8.44 13.09 -22.11
C THR A 163 9.08 14.49 -22.12
N VAL A 164 9.90 14.82 -23.12
CA VAL A 164 10.58 16.13 -23.12
C VAL A 164 9.61 17.30 -23.35
N LEU A 165 8.55 17.10 -24.12
CA LEU A 165 7.49 18.11 -24.30
C LEU A 165 6.65 18.27 -23.02
N ALA A 166 6.39 17.19 -22.29
CA ALA A 166 5.76 17.23 -20.98
C ALA A 166 6.65 17.97 -19.93
N LEU A 167 7.96 17.72 -19.97
CA LEU A 167 8.92 18.42 -19.11
C LEU A 167 9.00 19.91 -19.43
N ARG A 168 8.84 20.33 -20.69
CA ARG A 168 8.76 21.75 -21.06
C ARG A 168 7.55 22.44 -20.40
N GLN A 169 6.43 21.74 -20.28
CA GLN A 169 5.26 22.21 -19.54
C GLN A 169 5.56 22.33 -18.04
N ARG A 170 6.21 21.32 -17.46
CA ARG A 170 6.59 21.28 -16.03
C ARG A 170 7.62 22.37 -15.68
N TRP A 171 8.63 22.56 -16.55
CA TRP A 171 9.73 23.49 -16.37
C TRP A 171 9.86 24.47 -17.53
N PRO A 172 9.05 25.52 -17.60
CA PRO A 172 9.03 26.46 -18.73
C PRO A 172 10.37 27.15 -19.01
N LYS A 173 11.20 27.35 -17.99
CA LYS A 173 12.47 28.11 -18.08
C LYS A 173 13.74 27.25 -18.03
N ARG A 174 13.63 25.94 -17.73
CA ARG A 174 14.82 25.07 -17.65
C ARG A 174 15.30 24.70 -19.04
N ALA A 175 16.62 24.68 -19.25
CA ALA A 175 17.20 24.18 -20.48
C ALA A 175 16.92 22.66 -20.61
N LEU A 176 16.32 22.23 -21.71
CA LEU A 176 15.99 20.82 -21.99
C LEU A 176 16.76 20.36 -23.23
N VAL A 177 17.40 19.20 -23.12
CA VAL A 177 18.16 18.54 -24.17
C VAL A 177 17.56 17.19 -24.49
N LEU A 178 17.23 16.95 -25.75
CA LEU A 178 16.85 15.61 -26.24
C LEU A 178 18.00 15.02 -27.06
N ARG A 179 18.56 13.91 -26.56
CA ARG A 179 19.60 13.16 -27.28
C ARG A 179 18.99 12.03 -28.06
N ILE A 180 19.26 11.99 -29.36
CA ILE A 180 18.67 11.03 -30.29
C ILE A 180 19.74 10.37 -31.15
N ARG A 181 19.40 9.19 -31.70
CA ARG A 181 20.18 8.59 -32.79
C ARG A 181 19.90 9.36 -34.10
N PRO A 182 20.91 9.58 -34.95
CA PRO A 182 20.75 10.31 -36.19
C PRO A 182 19.64 9.73 -37.10
N GLY A 183 18.83 10.60 -37.67
CA GLY A 183 17.82 10.23 -38.66
C GLY A 183 16.56 9.50 -38.13
N HIS A 184 16.39 9.32 -36.82
CA HIS A 184 15.28 8.54 -36.26
C HIS A 184 13.99 9.35 -36.05
N LEU A 185 14.04 10.68 -36.00
CA LEU A 185 12.85 11.51 -35.79
C LEU A 185 12.26 12.02 -37.09
N LYS A 186 10.93 12.03 -37.16
CA LYS A 186 10.21 12.62 -38.29
C LYS A 186 10.35 14.16 -38.29
N PRO A 187 10.47 14.82 -39.46
CA PRO A 187 10.68 16.28 -39.55
C PRO A 187 9.62 17.12 -38.82
N VAL A 188 8.37 16.63 -38.75
CA VAL A 188 7.28 17.33 -38.03
C VAL A 188 7.52 17.37 -36.53
N LEU A 189 8.07 16.29 -35.93
CA LEU A 189 8.41 16.23 -34.52
C LEU A 189 9.64 17.10 -34.21
N ILE A 190 10.64 17.09 -35.07
CA ILE A 190 11.83 17.98 -34.94
C ILE A 190 11.39 19.45 -34.91
N ARG A 191 10.45 19.86 -35.79
CA ARG A 191 9.92 21.24 -35.78
C ARG A 191 9.15 21.53 -34.48
N ALA A 192 8.39 20.60 -33.97
CA ALA A 192 7.68 20.76 -32.71
C ALA A 192 8.63 20.96 -31.51
N LEU A 193 9.68 20.14 -31.43
CA LEU A 193 10.71 20.24 -30.39
C LEU A 193 11.46 21.55 -30.44
N LYS A 194 11.84 22.02 -31.64
CA LYS A 194 12.48 23.33 -31.83
C LYS A 194 11.58 24.50 -31.39
N ARG A 195 10.29 24.45 -31.70
CA ARG A 195 9.31 25.46 -31.23
C ARG A 195 9.14 25.44 -29.72
N ALA A 196 9.25 24.28 -29.10
CA ALA A 196 9.23 24.11 -27.65
C ALA A 196 10.57 24.44 -26.97
N ASP A 197 11.52 25.08 -27.68
CA ASP A 197 12.85 25.43 -27.17
C ASP A 197 13.60 24.23 -26.56
N VAL A 198 13.52 23.07 -27.23
CA VAL A 198 14.23 21.86 -26.85
C VAL A 198 15.46 21.75 -27.76
N GLN A 199 16.64 21.69 -27.16
CA GLN A 199 17.88 21.44 -27.88
C GLN A 199 17.93 19.96 -28.30
N ILE A 200 18.15 19.70 -29.58
CA ILE A 200 18.25 18.34 -30.13
C ILE A 200 19.72 18.08 -30.42
N ILE A 201 20.27 16.99 -29.86
CA ILE A 201 21.65 16.54 -30.10
C ILE A 201 21.57 15.17 -30.74
N GLU A 202 22.12 15.03 -31.94
CA GLU A 202 22.27 13.77 -32.63
C GLU A 202 23.67 13.22 -32.32
N THR A 203 23.73 12.06 -31.65
CA THR A 203 25.01 11.46 -31.22
C THR A 203 25.07 9.99 -31.57
N GLY A 204 26.24 9.53 -32.02
CA GLY A 204 26.58 8.12 -32.18
C GLY A 204 26.72 7.41 -30.80
N GLU A 205 26.66 6.08 -30.77
CA GLU A 205 26.63 5.29 -29.50
C GLU A 205 27.85 5.50 -28.60
N LEU A 206 29.04 5.78 -29.15
CA LEU A 206 30.30 5.91 -28.41
C LEU A 206 30.47 7.29 -27.75
N GLU A 207 29.93 8.35 -28.34
CA GLU A 207 30.06 9.72 -27.78
C GLU A 207 29.03 10.01 -26.68
N GLN A 208 27.99 9.21 -26.57
CA GLN A 208 26.94 9.37 -25.55
C GLN A 208 27.47 9.15 -24.13
N THR A 209 28.43 8.26 -23.97
CA THR A 209 28.86 7.74 -22.67
C THR A 209 29.70 8.72 -21.87
N GLN A 210 30.58 9.49 -22.51
CA GLN A 210 31.53 10.37 -21.78
C GLN A 210 30.94 11.73 -21.38
N GLN A 211 29.94 12.26 -22.11
CA GLN A 211 29.31 13.54 -21.81
C GLN A 211 28.10 13.48 -20.87
N LEU A 212 27.61 12.28 -20.53
CA LEU A 212 26.39 12.06 -19.74
C LEU A 212 26.65 12.02 -18.21
N GLN A 213 27.90 11.88 -17.79
CA GLN A 213 28.25 11.58 -16.40
C GLN A 213 28.01 12.72 -15.37
N ALA A 214 27.57 13.89 -15.79
CA ALA A 214 27.45 15.07 -14.91
C ALA A 214 26.08 15.76 -14.91
N THR A 215 25.06 15.24 -15.58
CA THR A 215 23.76 15.94 -15.73
C THR A 215 22.57 15.07 -15.38
N ALA A 216 21.63 15.64 -14.62
CA ALA A 216 20.35 15.01 -14.31
C ALA A 216 19.51 14.74 -15.57
N GLY A 217 18.85 13.60 -15.65
CA GLY A 217 18.00 13.31 -16.82
C GLY A 217 17.23 12.00 -16.77
N LEU A 218 16.46 11.73 -17.83
CA LEU A 218 15.68 10.52 -18.01
C LEU A 218 16.16 9.70 -19.22
N ILE A 219 16.16 8.39 -19.07
CA ILE A 219 16.41 7.43 -20.15
C ILE A 219 15.06 6.92 -20.70
N CYS A 220 14.78 7.24 -21.96
CA CYS A 220 13.59 6.82 -22.70
C CYS A 220 13.98 5.98 -23.93
N THR A 221 15.05 5.19 -23.82
CA THR A 221 15.51 4.24 -24.84
C THR A 221 14.60 3.03 -24.87
N GLY A 222 14.82 2.10 -25.78
CA GLY A 222 13.99 0.89 -26.01
C GLY A 222 13.26 0.31 -24.79
N SER A 223 12.33 -0.57 -25.04
CA SER A 223 11.54 -1.25 -24.01
C SER A 223 11.81 -2.75 -24.11
N GLN A 224 12.23 -3.37 -23.03
CA GLN A 224 12.47 -4.81 -22.92
C GLN A 224 11.59 -5.40 -21.80
N ALA A 225 11.34 -6.69 -21.89
CA ALA A 225 10.68 -7.39 -20.79
C ALA A 225 11.57 -7.44 -19.55
N PRO A 226 11.02 -7.64 -18.33
CA PRO A 226 11.80 -7.78 -17.11
C PRO A 226 12.94 -8.79 -17.30
N HIS A 227 14.14 -8.44 -16.86
CA HIS A 227 15.37 -9.20 -17.13
C HIS A 227 15.33 -10.64 -16.60
N TRP A 228 14.70 -10.88 -15.44
CA TRP A 228 14.59 -12.21 -14.84
C TRP A 228 13.80 -13.23 -15.70
N LEU A 229 13.00 -12.76 -16.68
CA LEU A 229 12.31 -13.65 -17.62
C LEU A 229 13.28 -14.43 -18.51
N ALA A 230 14.48 -13.93 -18.74
CA ALA A 230 15.51 -14.65 -19.51
C ALA A 230 16.00 -15.91 -18.78
N ASP A 231 15.93 -15.92 -17.45
CA ASP A 231 16.39 -17.01 -16.58
C ASP A 231 15.25 -18.01 -16.25
N SER A 232 14.04 -17.80 -16.78
CA SER A 232 12.85 -18.57 -16.42
C SER A 232 12.52 -19.73 -17.36
N ASP A 233 13.37 -20.08 -18.29
CA ASP A 233 13.15 -21.09 -19.34
C ASP A 233 11.88 -20.86 -20.20
N LEU A 234 11.27 -19.68 -20.14
CA LEU A 234 10.14 -19.31 -20.98
C LEU A 234 10.59 -19.07 -22.43
N PRO A 235 9.75 -19.41 -23.44
CA PRO A 235 10.04 -19.13 -24.83
C PRO A 235 10.02 -17.61 -25.11
N CYS A 236 11.15 -16.93 -24.89
CA CYS A 236 11.32 -15.51 -25.10
C CYS A 236 11.93 -15.15 -26.45
N CYS A 237 11.65 -13.94 -26.94
CA CYS A 237 12.30 -13.35 -28.09
C CYS A 237 13.74 -12.95 -27.78
N PRO A 238 14.77 -13.39 -28.52
CA PRO A 238 16.16 -13.11 -28.18
C PRO A 238 16.51 -11.62 -28.07
N ASN A 239 15.91 -10.78 -28.90
CA ASN A 239 16.24 -9.35 -28.99
C ASN A 239 15.49 -8.47 -27.97
N SER A 240 14.39 -8.92 -27.39
CA SER A 240 13.51 -8.09 -26.54
C SER A 240 13.18 -8.73 -25.20
N GLY A 241 13.56 -9.98 -24.97
CA GLY A 241 13.19 -10.75 -23.77
C GLY A 241 11.67 -11.01 -23.64
N ARG A 242 10.86 -10.62 -24.63
CA ARG A 242 9.39 -10.73 -24.54
C ARG A 242 8.93 -12.17 -24.74
N ILE A 243 8.00 -12.60 -23.89
CA ILE A 243 7.41 -13.95 -23.91
C ILE A 243 6.65 -14.16 -25.21
N ARG A 244 6.93 -15.27 -25.90
CA ARG A 244 6.26 -15.64 -27.15
C ARG A 244 4.92 -16.29 -26.83
N THR A 245 3.85 -15.80 -27.45
CA THR A 245 2.49 -16.32 -27.26
C THR A 245 1.85 -16.72 -28.59
N GLU A 246 0.91 -17.65 -28.48
CA GLU A 246 0.00 -18.03 -29.55
C GLU A 246 -1.13 -16.99 -29.74
N GLU A 247 -2.01 -17.19 -30.74
CA GLU A 247 -3.22 -16.37 -30.96
C GLU A 247 -4.23 -16.49 -29.78
N SER A 248 -4.15 -17.52 -28.96
CA SER A 248 -4.91 -17.71 -27.73
C SER A 248 -4.40 -16.89 -26.53
N LEU A 249 -3.24 -16.22 -26.69
CA LEU A 249 -2.45 -15.59 -25.63
C LEU A 249 -1.85 -16.59 -24.62
N GLN A 250 -1.88 -17.90 -24.93
CA GLN A 250 -1.09 -18.90 -24.22
C GLN A 250 0.40 -18.73 -24.59
N VAL A 251 1.25 -19.02 -23.62
CA VAL A 251 2.69 -19.10 -23.85
C VAL A 251 3.00 -20.32 -24.70
N VAL A 252 3.81 -20.17 -25.74
CA VAL A 252 4.15 -21.24 -26.67
C VAL A 252 4.73 -22.45 -25.92
N GLY A 253 4.13 -23.61 -26.08
CA GLY A 253 4.55 -24.86 -25.42
C GLY A 253 4.08 -25.01 -23.96
N HIS A 254 3.37 -24.03 -23.39
CA HIS A 254 2.94 -24.07 -21.99
C HIS A 254 1.41 -23.82 -21.85
N PRO A 255 0.59 -24.87 -21.83
CA PRO A 255 -0.87 -24.74 -21.89
C PRO A 255 -1.49 -24.06 -20.65
N ASN A 256 -0.80 -24.05 -19.52
CA ASN A 256 -1.28 -23.43 -18.26
C ASN A 256 -0.78 -21.98 -18.07
N LEU A 257 0.07 -21.49 -19.00
CA LEU A 257 0.64 -20.16 -18.92
C LEU A 257 0.06 -19.24 -19.98
N PHE A 258 -0.25 -18.01 -19.59
CA PHE A 258 -0.76 -16.94 -20.45
C PHE A 258 0.11 -15.70 -20.29
N ALA A 259 0.24 -14.90 -21.37
CA ALA A 259 0.96 -13.63 -21.26
C ALA A 259 0.34 -12.56 -22.18
N ALA A 260 0.34 -11.30 -21.72
CA ALA A 260 -0.16 -10.17 -22.48
C ALA A 260 0.54 -8.86 -22.11
N GLY A 261 0.32 -7.81 -22.90
CA GLY A 261 0.91 -6.49 -22.66
C GLY A 261 2.36 -6.39 -23.13
N ASP A 262 3.12 -5.47 -22.52
CA ASP A 262 4.45 -5.12 -23.00
C ASP A 262 5.49 -6.23 -22.77
N CYS A 263 5.28 -7.14 -21.81
CA CYS A 263 6.16 -8.29 -21.57
C CYS A 263 5.96 -9.45 -22.56
N ALA A 264 4.93 -9.41 -23.42
CA ALA A 264 4.59 -10.50 -24.33
C ALA A 264 4.57 -10.06 -25.80
N VAL A 265 4.76 -11.00 -26.70
CA VAL A 265 4.62 -10.81 -28.16
C VAL A 265 3.94 -12.02 -28.79
N MET A 266 2.90 -11.78 -29.55
CA MET A 266 2.21 -12.82 -30.31
C MET A 266 3.01 -13.15 -31.57
N GLU A 267 3.37 -14.43 -31.76
CA GLU A 267 4.21 -14.85 -32.89
C GLU A 267 3.57 -14.56 -34.24
N ALA A 268 2.29 -14.91 -34.40
CA ALA A 268 1.58 -14.73 -35.67
C ALA A 268 1.38 -13.25 -36.03
N HIS A 269 1.42 -12.35 -35.07
CA HIS A 269 1.12 -10.91 -35.24
C HIS A 269 2.02 -10.04 -34.35
N PRO A 270 3.35 -10.02 -34.60
CA PRO A 270 4.28 -9.28 -33.74
C PRO A 270 4.03 -7.77 -33.79
N ARG A 271 4.03 -7.11 -32.61
CA ARG A 271 3.79 -5.67 -32.47
C ARG A 271 4.74 -5.04 -31.47
N ALA A 272 5.03 -3.77 -31.67
CA ALA A 272 5.76 -2.99 -30.70
C ALA A 272 4.97 -2.87 -29.38
N PRO A 273 5.63 -2.82 -28.20
CA PRO A 273 4.97 -2.59 -26.91
C PRO A 273 4.16 -1.30 -26.91
N SER A 274 2.93 -1.38 -26.42
CA SER A 274 2.06 -0.20 -26.28
C SER A 274 0.86 -0.51 -25.40
N GLY A 275 0.48 0.42 -24.51
CA GLY A 275 -0.70 0.34 -23.66
C GLY A 275 -1.99 0.02 -24.42
N VAL A 276 -2.13 0.49 -25.66
CA VAL A 276 -3.31 0.19 -26.50
C VAL A 276 -3.48 -1.32 -26.74
N TRP A 277 -2.37 -2.02 -26.95
CA TRP A 277 -2.42 -3.48 -27.17
C TRP A 277 -2.73 -4.23 -25.87
N ALA A 278 -2.18 -3.79 -24.73
CA ALA A 278 -2.50 -4.33 -23.42
C ALA A 278 -4.00 -4.22 -23.11
N VAL A 279 -4.59 -3.04 -23.34
CA VAL A 279 -6.02 -2.79 -23.15
C VAL A 279 -6.87 -3.68 -24.06
N ARG A 280 -6.50 -3.82 -25.33
CA ARG A 280 -7.25 -4.64 -26.30
C ARG A 280 -7.12 -6.14 -26.06
N ALA A 281 -6.00 -6.60 -25.51
CA ALA A 281 -5.78 -7.99 -25.12
C ALA A 281 -6.61 -8.43 -23.90
N ALA A 282 -7.04 -7.50 -23.05
CA ALA A 282 -7.72 -7.81 -21.81
C ALA A 282 -8.97 -8.70 -21.97
N LYS A 283 -9.86 -8.33 -22.90
CA LYS A 283 -11.12 -9.08 -23.12
C LYS A 283 -10.89 -10.50 -23.69
N PRO A 284 -10.03 -10.72 -24.73
CA PRO A 284 -9.70 -12.08 -25.17
C PRO A 284 -8.96 -12.88 -24.09
N LEU A 285 -8.03 -12.27 -23.35
CA LEU A 285 -7.32 -12.93 -22.27
C LEU A 285 -8.30 -13.38 -21.16
N ALA A 286 -9.20 -12.49 -20.71
CA ALA A 286 -10.22 -12.83 -19.70
C ALA A 286 -11.03 -14.07 -20.12
N LYS A 287 -11.54 -14.06 -21.36
CA LYS A 287 -12.33 -15.18 -21.88
C LYS A 287 -11.56 -16.49 -21.96
N ASN A 288 -10.27 -16.42 -22.28
CA ASN A 288 -9.41 -17.59 -22.37
C ASN A 288 -9.03 -18.12 -20.99
N LEU A 289 -8.77 -17.25 -20.00
CA LEU A 289 -8.60 -17.65 -18.61
C LEU A 289 -9.89 -18.30 -18.06
N GLU A 290 -11.07 -17.67 -18.27
CA GLU A 290 -12.38 -18.22 -17.91
C GLU A 290 -12.64 -19.60 -18.57
N ALA A 291 -12.20 -19.77 -19.81
CA ALA A 291 -12.33 -21.04 -20.52
C ALA A 291 -11.35 -22.10 -20.01
N ALA A 292 -10.07 -21.74 -19.80
CA ALA A 292 -9.05 -22.65 -19.28
C ALA A 292 -9.40 -23.19 -17.89
N CYS A 293 -9.88 -22.32 -16.98
CA CYS A 293 -10.33 -22.73 -15.65
C CYS A 293 -11.56 -23.66 -15.70
N ALA A 294 -12.39 -23.52 -16.73
CA ALA A 294 -13.57 -24.38 -16.94
C ALA A 294 -13.32 -25.59 -17.84
N GLY A 295 -12.08 -25.86 -18.25
CA GLY A 295 -11.74 -26.96 -19.19
C GLY A 295 -12.35 -26.81 -20.58
N ARG A 296 -12.66 -25.59 -21.01
CA ARG A 296 -13.29 -25.30 -22.32
C ARG A 296 -12.26 -24.87 -23.36
N PRO A 297 -12.55 -25.08 -24.69
CA PRO A 297 -11.66 -24.65 -25.78
C PRO A 297 -11.39 -23.15 -25.75
N LEU A 298 -10.15 -22.79 -26.04
CA LEU A 298 -9.70 -21.40 -26.10
C LEU A 298 -10.06 -20.76 -27.45
N ARG A 299 -10.13 -19.43 -27.44
CA ARG A 299 -10.45 -18.63 -28.62
C ARG A 299 -9.21 -17.95 -29.15
N ARG A 300 -9.04 -17.95 -30.48
CA ARG A 300 -8.01 -17.17 -31.15
C ARG A 300 -8.38 -15.70 -31.19
N TRP A 301 -7.39 -14.83 -31.00
CA TRP A 301 -7.52 -13.39 -31.11
C TRP A 301 -6.61 -12.86 -32.22
N ARG A 302 -7.20 -12.12 -33.16
CA ARG A 302 -6.47 -11.41 -34.19
C ARG A 302 -6.52 -9.91 -33.89
N PRO A 303 -5.40 -9.30 -33.45
CA PRO A 303 -5.34 -7.88 -33.19
C PRO A 303 -5.41 -7.09 -34.50
N GLN A 304 -5.97 -5.88 -34.45
CA GLN A 304 -6.01 -4.96 -35.59
C GLN A 304 -4.60 -4.52 -36.01
N ASP A 305 -4.38 -4.28 -37.30
CA ASP A 305 -3.06 -3.93 -37.82
C ASP A 305 -2.53 -2.57 -37.37
N GLN A 306 -3.41 -1.59 -37.17
CA GLN A 306 -3.05 -0.23 -36.79
C GLN A 306 -3.94 0.26 -35.65
N ALA A 307 -3.32 0.98 -34.70
CA ALA A 307 -4.02 1.73 -33.69
C ALA A 307 -3.81 3.23 -33.89
N LEU A 308 -4.83 4.01 -33.58
CA LEU A 308 -4.68 5.44 -33.41
C LEU A 308 -3.91 5.68 -32.10
N GLN A 309 -2.86 6.47 -32.15
CA GLN A 309 -2.08 6.91 -30.99
C GLN A 309 -2.26 8.42 -30.86
N LEU A 310 -2.58 8.88 -29.67
CA LEU A 310 -2.64 10.29 -29.31
C LEU A 310 -1.41 10.62 -28.44
N LEU A 311 -0.49 11.39 -29.02
CA LEU A 311 0.74 11.81 -28.37
C LEU A 311 0.49 13.15 -27.68
N GLY A 312 0.62 13.19 -26.37
CA GLY A 312 0.50 14.43 -25.59
C GLY A 312 1.77 15.27 -25.65
N GLY A 313 1.64 16.56 -25.45
CA GLY A 313 2.75 17.49 -25.36
C GLY A 313 2.30 18.91 -25.05
N CYS A 314 3.24 19.85 -25.14
CA CYS A 314 3.01 21.27 -24.92
C CYS A 314 3.44 22.06 -26.17
N HIS A 315 2.73 23.13 -26.46
CA HIS A 315 3.12 24.13 -27.46
C HIS A 315 2.69 25.52 -26.98
N ASP A 316 3.63 26.44 -26.94
CA ASP A 316 3.43 27.81 -26.45
C ASP A 316 2.83 27.90 -25.02
N GLY A 317 3.25 26.98 -24.14
CA GLY A 317 2.75 26.89 -22.77
C GLY A 317 1.40 26.19 -22.60
N GLU A 318 0.72 25.83 -23.69
CA GLU A 318 -0.59 25.21 -23.67
C GLU A 318 -0.52 23.72 -24.02
N PRO A 319 -1.30 22.84 -23.32
CA PRO A 319 -1.37 21.43 -23.65
C PRO A 319 -1.94 21.20 -25.05
N GLN A 320 -1.22 20.43 -25.85
CA GLN A 320 -1.61 20.05 -27.20
C GLN A 320 -1.30 18.58 -27.47
N ALA A 321 -1.92 17.99 -28.50
CA ALA A 321 -1.65 16.61 -28.87
C ALA A 321 -1.52 16.44 -30.38
N TRP A 322 -0.85 15.35 -30.76
CA TRP A 322 -0.76 14.83 -32.11
C TRP A 322 -1.55 13.53 -32.24
N ALA A 323 -2.22 13.35 -33.35
CA ALA A 323 -2.86 12.09 -33.72
C ALA A 323 -1.98 11.34 -34.73
N LEU A 324 -1.59 10.12 -34.41
CA LEU A 324 -0.75 9.26 -35.25
C LEU A 324 -1.52 8.01 -35.65
N ARG A 325 -1.53 7.70 -36.95
CA ARG A 325 -2.06 6.44 -37.47
C ARG A 325 -1.18 5.97 -38.64
N GLY A 326 -0.42 4.91 -38.43
CA GLY A 326 0.59 4.45 -39.39
C GLY A 326 1.63 5.53 -39.68
N HIS A 327 1.71 5.99 -40.94
CA HIS A 327 2.64 7.04 -41.35
C HIS A 327 2.07 8.46 -41.25
N ARG A 328 0.76 8.63 -41.01
CA ARG A 328 0.10 9.93 -40.93
C ARG A 328 0.21 10.52 -39.54
N ILE A 329 0.60 11.81 -39.48
CA ILE A 329 0.63 12.60 -38.25
C ILE A 329 -0.15 13.88 -38.50
N VAL A 330 -1.08 14.17 -37.60
CA VAL A 330 -1.89 15.42 -37.59
C VAL A 330 -1.68 16.10 -36.25
N GLY A 331 -1.55 17.42 -36.25
CA GLY A 331 -1.31 18.22 -35.05
C GLY A 331 0.07 18.93 -35.10
N PRO A 332 0.47 19.64 -33.99
CA PRO A 332 -0.21 19.70 -32.69
C PRO A 332 -1.51 20.55 -32.75
N HIS A 333 -2.48 20.18 -31.90
CA HIS A 333 -3.72 20.95 -31.79
C HIS A 333 -4.38 20.81 -30.41
N PRO A 334 -4.93 21.90 -29.79
CA PRO A 334 -5.59 21.84 -28.49
C PRO A 334 -6.83 20.92 -28.45
N LEU A 335 -7.61 20.88 -29.56
CA LEU A 335 -8.77 19.98 -29.65
C LEU A 335 -8.38 18.48 -29.59
N LEU A 336 -7.21 18.13 -30.15
CA LEU A 336 -6.69 16.76 -30.03
C LEU A 336 -6.30 16.43 -28.60
N TRP A 337 -5.78 17.41 -27.85
CA TRP A 337 -5.53 17.25 -26.43
C TRP A 337 -6.83 17.06 -25.64
N ARG A 338 -7.83 17.92 -25.86
CA ARG A 338 -9.15 17.77 -25.22
C ARG A 338 -9.77 16.42 -25.52
N TRP A 339 -9.64 15.95 -26.75
CA TRP A 339 -10.12 14.63 -27.14
C TRP A 339 -9.34 13.51 -26.44
N LYS A 340 -7.99 13.62 -26.37
CA LYS A 340 -7.15 12.69 -25.61
C LYS A 340 -7.56 12.68 -24.14
N ALA A 341 -7.65 13.83 -23.49
CA ALA A 341 -8.04 13.95 -22.09
C ALA A 341 -9.41 13.30 -21.82
N ALA A 342 -10.41 13.56 -22.65
CA ALA A 342 -11.73 12.95 -22.50
C ALA A 342 -11.71 11.41 -22.66
N ILE A 343 -10.82 10.86 -23.52
CA ILE A 343 -10.64 9.41 -23.63
C ILE A 343 -9.98 8.85 -22.35
N ASP A 344 -8.95 9.52 -21.85
CA ASP A 344 -8.20 9.11 -20.68
C ASP A 344 -9.08 9.17 -19.40
N GLU A 345 -9.80 10.27 -19.20
CA GLU A 345 -10.77 10.46 -18.11
C GLU A 345 -11.85 9.38 -18.16
N ARG A 346 -12.48 9.18 -19.32
CA ARG A 346 -13.49 8.12 -19.48
C ARG A 346 -12.92 6.72 -19.20
N PHE A 347 -11.65 6.48 -19.51
CA PHE A 347 -10.99 5.22 -19.20
C PHE A 347 -10.82 5.07 -17.68
N MET A 348 -10.39 6.12 -16.99
CA MET A 348 -10.23 6.11 -15.53
C MET A 348 -11.57 6.02 -14.79
N ASP A 349 -12.61 6.73 -15.26
CA ASP A 349 -13.97 6.65 -14.71
C ASP A 349 -14.52 5.21 -14.70
N MET A 350 -14.05 4.36 -15.61
CA MET A 350 -14.44 2.95 -15.60
C MET A 350 -14.01 2.20 -14.34
N PHE A 351 -12.99 2.65 -13.62
CA PHE A 351 -12.45 2.03 -12.41
C PHE A 351 -12.98 2.66 -11.11
N GLN A 352 -13.69 3.79 -11.21
CA GLN A 352 -14.35 4.38 -10.05
C GLN A 352 -15.58 3.55 -9.65
N ARG A 353 -15.80 3.39 -8.34
CA ARG A 353 -17.03 2.78 -7.86
C ARG A 353 -18.24 3.63 -8.27
N ASN A 354 -19.23 3.02 -8.87
CA ASN A 354 -20.54 3.64 -8.99
C ASN A 354 -21.15 3.71 -7.58
N SER A 355 -21.19 4.89 -7.00
CA SER A 355 -21.76 5.19 -5.67
C SER A 355 -23.24 4.81 -5.50
N SER A 356 -23.89 4.33 -6.56
CA SER A 356 -25.30 3.91 -6.57
C SER A 356 -25.53 2.42 -6.29
N MET A 357 -24.48 1.60 -6.14
CA MET A 357 -24.63 0.19 -5.81
C MET A 357 -24.55 0.01 -4.28
N ASP A 358 -25.72 0.10 -3.66
CA ASP A 358 -26.01 -0.41 -2.31
C ASP A 358 -25.32 0.27 -1.12
N SER A 359 -25.59 1.58 -0.94
CA SER A 359 -25.31 2.32 0.30
C SER A 359 -26.14 1.86 1.51
N SER A 360 -26.99 0.83 1.35
CA SER A 360 -27.89 0.35 2.41
C SER A 360 -27.30 -0.79 3.26
N LYS A 361 -26.20 -1.42 2.84
CA LYS A 361 -25.51 -2.42 3.67
C LYS A 361 -24.36 -1.75 4.42
N THR A 362 -24.57 -1.45 5.68
CA THR A 362 -23.50 -1.18 6.64
C THR A 362 -22.55 -2.39 6.65
N MET A 363 -21.45 -2.29 5.92
CA MET A 363 -20.42 -3.32 5.92
C MET A 363 -19.68 -3.24 7.26
N ALA A 364 -19.68 -4.33 8.04
CA ALA A 364 -18.92 -4.40 9.28
C ALA A 364 -17.42 -4.23 8.97
N CYS A 365 -16.76 -3.31 9.67
CA CYS A 365 -15.33 -3.07 9.52
C CYS A 365 -14.52 -4.28 10.02
N ARG A 366 -13.33 -4.45 9.45
CA ARG A 366 -12.35 -5.50 9.80
C ARG A 366 -11.28 -4.92 10.74
N GLY A 367 -10.28 -5.73 11.08
CA GLY A 367 -9.26 -5.33 12.03
C GLY A 367 -9.84 -5.16 13.43
N CYS A 368 -9.27 -4.29 14.24
CA CYS A 368 -9.73 -4.02 15.61
C CYS A 368 -11.15 -3.46 15.70
N ALA A 369 -11.69 -2.90 14.63
CA ALA A 369 -13.08 -2.50 14.56
C ALA A 369 -14.09 -3.67 14.59
N ALA A 370 -13.62 -4.92 14.47
CA ALA A 370 -14.41 -6.13 14.67
C ALA A 370 -14.44 -6.61 16.14
N LYS A 371 -13.79 -5.89 17.05
CA LYS A 371 -13.79 -6.20 18.50
C LYS A 371 -15.20 -6.07 19.07
N LEU A 372 -15.54 -6.93 20.03
CA LEU A 372 -16.81 -6.81 20.76
C LEU A 372 -16.82 -5.48 21.54
N PRO A 373 -17.91 -4.70 21.52
CA PRO A 373 -18.04 -3.51 22.35
C PRO A 373 -17.83 -3.83 23.83
N ALA A 374 -17.31 -2.84 24.60
CA ALA A 374 -16.92 -3.10 25.98
C ALA A 374 -18.11 -3.49 26.89
N GLU A 375 -19.30 -2.86 26.73
CA GLU A 375 -20.47 -3.21 27.57
C GLU A 375 -20.93 -4.67 27.47
N PRO A 376 -21.11 -5.26 26.25
CA PRO A 376 -21.40 -6.67 26.12
C PRO A 376 -20.31 -7.57 26.70
N LEU A 377 -19.02 -7.16 26.55
CA LEU A 377 -17.89 -7.90 27.08
C LEU A 377 -17.92 -7.88 28.63
N GLU A 378 -18.03 -6.73 29.25
CA GLU A 378 -18.12 -6.55 30.71
C GLU A 378 -19.29 -7.35 31.30
N SER A 379 -20.46 -7.27 30.67
CA SER A 379 -21.64 -8.04 31.09
C SER A 379 -21.39 -9.55 31.01
N ALA A 380 -20.75 -10.03 29.94
CA ALA A 380 -20.44 -11.46 29.77
C ALA A 380 -19.41 -11.93 30.82
N LEU A 381 -18.37 -11.14 31.12
CA LEU A 381 -17.39 -11.44 32.14
C LEU A 381 -18.03 -11.52 33.54
N GLN A 382 -18.92 -10.60 33.87
CA GLN A 382 -19.68 -10.64 35.14
C GLN A 382 -20.55 -11.89 35.25
N GLN A 383 -21.31 -12.22 34.17
CA GLN A 383 -22.14 -13.42 34.14
C GLN A 383 -21.33 -14.72 34.25
N ALA A 384 -20.11 -14.73 33.71
CA ALA A 384 -19.18 -15.85 33.80
C ALA A 384 -18.45 -15.95 35.15
N GLY A 385 -18.68 -15.00 36.09
CA GLY A 385 -18.02 -14.99 37.41
C GLY A 385 -16.54 -14.56 37.37
N ILE A 386 -16.13 -13.87 36.32
CA ILE A 386 -14.75 -13.37 36.12
C ILE A 386 -14.71 -11.84 36.10
N ALA A 387 -15.52 -11.22 36.96
CA ALA A 387 -15.66 -9.76 37.03
C ALA A 387 -14.36 -9.01 37.35
N GLU A 388 -13.41 -9.65 38.02
CA GLU A 388 -12.11 -9.05 38.38
C GLU A 388 -11.30 -8.62 37.17
N LEU A 389 -11.40 -9.31 36.04
CA LEU A 389 -10.72 -8.95 34.80
C LEU A 389 -11.23 -7.63 34.18
N GLY A 390 -12.47 -7.20 34.51
CA GLY A 390 -13.05 -5.94 34.05
C GLY A 390 -12.77 -4.75 34.97
N THR A 391 -12.29 -4.96 36.19
CA THR A 391 -12.11 -3.89 37.18
C THR A 391 -10.72 -3.23 37.14
N GLN A 392 -9.71 -3.99 36.69
CA GLN A 392 -8.34 -3.50 36.50
C GLN A 392 -7.76 -4.08 35.19
N PRO A 393 -8.21 -3.59 34.02
CA PRO A 393 -7.72 -4.09 32.75
C PRO A 393 -6.29 -3.61 32.54
N GLU A 394 -5.38 -4.58 32.42
CA GLU A 394 -4.03 -4.42 31.91
C GLU A 394 -3.96 -4.92 30.48
N ASP A 395 -2.98 -4.44 29.68
CA ASP A 395 -2.84 -4.85 28.30
C ASP A 395 -2.38 -6.31 28.19
N ALA A 396 -1.55 -6.81 29.11
CA ALA A 396 -1.15 -8.21 29.22
C ALA A 396 -1.31 -8.77 30.62
N ALA A 397 -1.66 -10.05 30.72
CA ALA A 397 -1.82 -10.77 31.99
C ALA A 397 -0.48 -11.28 32.52
N ILE A 398 -0.25 -11.11 33.82
CA ILE A 398 0.88 -11.72 34.51
C ILE A 398 0.58 -13.22 34.73
N LEU A 399 1.46 -14.10 34.24
CA LEU A 399 1.33 -15.53 34.47
C LEU A 399 1.62 -15.85 35.94
N PRO A 400 0.74 -16.60 36.62
CA PRO A 400 0.90 -16.96 38.03
C PRO A 400 1.95 -18.12 38.19
N LEU A 401 3.18 -17.85 37.79
CA LEU A 401 4.25 -18.81 37.91
C LEU A 401 4.67 -18.90 39.38
N ARG A 402 4.79 -20.13 39.89
CA ARG A 402 5.44 -20.41 41.22
C ARG A 402 6.94 -20.23 41.06
N SER A 403 7.41 -19.01 41.09
CA SER A 403 8.83 -18.67 40.92
C SER A 403 9.34 -17.92 42.17
N PRO A 404 10.62 -17.99 42.50
CA PRO A 404 11.21 -17.16 43.56
C PRO A 404 10.97 -15.68 43.28
N GLU A 405 10.75 -14.86 44.31
CA GLU A 405 10.45 -13.45 44.26
C GLU A 405 11.45 -12.57 43.47
N SER A 406 12.53 -13.15 42.97
CA SER A 406 13.62 -12.47 42.24
C SER A 406 13.52 -12.55 40.71
N ILE A 407 12.49 -13.19 40.13
CA ILE A 407 12.35 -13.31 38.67
C ILE A 407 11.36 -12.27 38.16
N ALA A 408 11.79 -11.51 37.15
CA ALA A 408 10.93 -10.55 36.46
C ALA A 408 9.64 -11.22 35.95
N PRO A 409 8.46 -10.58 36.04
CA PRO A 409 7.18 -11.17 35.70
C PRO A 409 7.12 -11.59 34.21
N VAL A 410 6.59 -12.82 34.00
CA VAL A 410 6.24 -13.30 32.66
C VAL A 410 4.82 -12.88 32.34
N LEU A 411 4.65 -12.30 31.17
CA LEU A 411 3.40 -11.74 30.70
C LEU A 411 2.90 -12.54 29.50
N GLN A 412 1.59 -12.60 29.33
CA GLN A 412 0.93 -13.20 28.20
C GLN A 412 -0.24 -12.36 27.72
N SER A 413 -0.38 -12.23 26.41
CA SER A 413 -1.58 -11.68 25.76
C SER A 413 -2.03 -12.58 24.63
N VAL A 414 -3.28 -12.44 24.23
CA VAL A 414 -3.86 -13.09 23.04
C VAL A 414 -4.61 -12.04 22.24
N ASP A 415 -4.21 -11.87 21.00
CA ASP A 415 -4.91 -10.97 20.10
C ASP A 415 -5.05 -11.53 18.68
N GLY A 416 -6.04 -11.01 17.97
CA GLY A 416 -6.35 -11.40 16.61
C GLY A 416 -7.55 -10.66 16.07
N PHE A 417 -7.62 -10.57 14.76
CA PHE A 417 -8.73 -9.90 14.09
C PHE A 417 -9.02 -10.53 12.73
N PRO A 418 -10.24 -10.33 12.17
CA PRO A 418 -10.54 -10.71 10.79
C PRO A 418 -9.57 -10.02 9.82
N ALA A 419 -9.06 -10.74 8.83
CA ALA A 419 -8.08 -10.24 7.89
C ALA A 419 -8.42 -8.84 7.35
N LEU A 420 -7.54 -7.90 7.61
CA LEU A 420 -7.69 -6.50 7.17
C LEU A 420 -7.37 -6.36 5.69
N VAL A 421 -6.39 -7.15 5.22
CA VAL A 421 -5.91 -7.20 3.83
C VAL A 421 -5.96 -8.64 3.32
N SER A 422 -6.06 -8.81 2.01
CA SER A 422 -6.08 -10.13 1.38
C SER A 422 -4.68 -10.73 1.15
N ASP A 423 -3.62 -9.99 1.42
CA ASP A 423 -2.22 -10.46 1.38
C ASP A 423 -1.92 -11.29 2.64
N PRO A 424 -1.67 -12.61 2.53
CA PRO A 424 -1.45 -13.48 3.69
C PRO A 424 -0.22 -13.09 4.51
N TRP A 425 0.86 -12.72 3.85
CA TRP A 425 2.10 -12.31 4.50
C TRP A 425 1.91 -11.01 5.29
N GLN A 426 1.32 -10.00 4.63
CA GLN A 426 1.06 -8.71 5.28
C GLN A 426 0.08 -8.86 6.45
N ASN A 427 -0.98 -9.65 6.28
CA ASN A 427 -1.93 -9.92 7.35
C ASN A 427 -1.28 -10.63 8.53
N GLY A 428 -0.43 -11.64 8.29
CA GLY A 428 0.34 -12.31 9.34
C GLY A 428 1.27 -11.35 10.09
N ARG A 429 1.99 -10.48 9.37
CA ARG A 429 2.85 -9.46 9.97
C ARG A 429 2.07 -8.47 10.83
N LEU A 430 0.97 -7.92 10.30
CA LEU A 430 0.15 -6.95 11.04
C LEU A 430 -0.43 -7.56 12.31
N THR A 431 -0.95 -8.80 12.24
CA THR A 431 -1.52 -9.48 13.41
C THR A 431 -0.45 -9.73 14.47
N ALA A 432 0.77 -10.11 14.07
CA ALA A 432 1.86 -10.31 15.00
C ALA A 432 2.32 -9.01 15.66
N LEU A 433 2.48 -7.92 14.91
CA LEU A 433 2.84 -6.62 15.45
C LEU A 433 1.77 -6.10 16.42
N HIS A 434 0.49 -6.32 16.09
CA HIS A 434 -0.63 -5.93 16.93
C HIS A 434 -0.64 -6.71 18.26
N ALA A 435 -0.48 -8.03 18.21
CA ALA A 435 -0.43 -8.84 19.42
C ALA A 435 0.80 -8.54 20.30
N CYS A 436 1.94 -8.18 19.69
CA CYS A 436 3.13 -7.77 20.44
C CYS A 436 2.97 -6.42 21.15
N SER A 437 2.07 -5.54 20.68
CA SER A 437 1.93 -4.19 21.24
C SER A 437 1.47 -4.18 22.69
N ASP A 438 0.64 -5.13 23.11
CA ASP A 438 0.22 -5.30 24.50
C ASP A 438 1.42 -5.51 25.45
N LEU A 439 2.37 -6.35 25.01
CA LEU A 439 3.59 -6.62 25.77
C LEU A 439 4.52 -5.41 25.79
N TRP A 440 4.66 -4.73 24.66
CA TRP A 440 5.46 -3.49 24.60
C TRP A 440 4.89 -2.39 25.49
N ALA A 441 3.56 -2.26 25.55
CA ALA A 441 2.87 -1.31 26.43
C ALA A 441 3.15 -1.62 27.92
N CYS A 442 3.36 -2.88 28.26
CA CYS A 442 3.73 -3.29 29.63
C CYS A 442 5.26 -3.22 29.92
N GLY A 443 6.08 -2.74 29.00
CA GLY A 443 7.55 -2.73 29.16
C GLY A 443 8.19 -4.11 29.04
N ALA A 444 7.55 -5.05 28.32
CA ALA A 444 8.01 -6.42 28.22
C ALA A 444 8.60 -6.74 26.84
N GLN A 445 9.71 -7.46 26.83
CA GLN A 445 10.27 -8.05 25.63
C GLN A 445 9.49 -9.30 25.26
N VAL A 446 9.10 -9.41 24.00
CA VAL A 446 8.44 -10.61 23.47
C VAL A 446 9.47 -11.72 23.32
N LEU A 447 9.16 -12.89 23.86
CA LEU A 447 10.04 -14.08 23.80
C LEU A 447 9.53 -15.12 22.82
N ALA A 448 8.21 -15.33 22.81
CA ALA A 448 7.61 -16.39 22.02
C ALA A 448 6.17 -16.06 21.62
N ALA A 449 5.75 -16.67 20.52
CA ALA A 449 4.37 -16.63 20.05
C ALA A 449 3.88 -18.02 19.63
N GLN A 450 2.56 -18.23 19.75
CA GLN A 450 1.83 -19.33 19.13
C GLN A 450 0.72 -18.78 18.26
N ALA A 451 0.52 -19.35 17.06
CA ALA A 451 -0.45 -18.84 16.10
C ALA A 451 -1.60 -19.83 15.88
N VAL A 452 -2.83 -19.32 15.87
CA VAL A 452 -3.99 -20.04 15.32
C VAL A 452 -4.30 -19.48 13.95
N VAL A 453 -4.22 -20.32 12.91
CA VAL A 453 -4.42 -19.90 11.52
C VAL A 453 -5.59 -20.67 10.93
N THR A 454 -6.62 -19.96 10.45
CA THR A 454 -7.73 -20.56 9.71
C THR A 454 -7.56 -20.26 8.22
N LEU A 455 -7.43 -21.32 7.41
CA LEU A 455 -7.25 -21.27 5.97
C LEU A 455 -8.58 -21.45 5.24
N PRO A 456 -8.77 -20.83 4.08
CA PRO A 456 -9.91 -21.13 3.22
C PRO A 456 -9.79 -22.55 2.66
N ARG A 457 -10.93 -23.14 2.28
CA ARG A 457 -10.96 -24.42 1.57
C ARG A 457 -10.41 -24.28 0.15
N ALA A 458 -9.27 -24.90 -0.13
CA ALA A 458 -8.53 -24.80 -1.39
C ALA A 458 -7.82 -26.13 -1.72
N SER A 459 -7.08 -26.20 -2.83
CA SER A 459 -6.16 -27.32 -3.10
C SER A 459 -5.02 -27.34 -2.07
N GLU A 460 -4.42 -28.50 -1.83
CA GLU A 460 -3.31 -28.66 -0.88
C GLU A 460 -2.18 -27.68 -1.18
N LEU A 461 -1.80 -27.56 -2.45
CA LEU A 461 -0.76 -26.63 -2.91
C LEU A 461 -1.09 -25.16 -2.57
N ALA A 462 -2.36 -24.75 -2.76
CA ALA A 462 -2.78 -23.40 -2.43
C ALA A 462 -2.82 -23.16 -0.92
N GLN A 463 -3.27 -24.14 -0.13
CA GLN A 463 -3.25 -24.05 1.34
C GLN A 463 -1.84 -23.99 1.91
N GLU A 464 -0.91 -24.78 1.34
CA GLU A 464 0.50 -24.76 1.70
C GLU A 464 1.10 -23.35 1.44
N THR A 465 0.88 -22.80 0.26
CA THR A 465 1.33 -21.44 -0.08
C THR A 465 0.77 -20.38 0.87
N LEU A 466 -0.54 -20.42 1.13
CA LEU A 466 -1.19 -19.44 2.01
C LEU A 466 -0.65 -19.52 3.44
N LEU A 467 -0.45 -20.73 3.94
CA LEU A 467 0.12 -20.96 5.28
C LEU A 467 1.58 -20.47 5.34
N ALA A 468 2.40 -20.86 4.36
CA ALA A 468 3.81 -20.46 4.31
C ALA A 468 3.96 -18.93 4.28
N GLN A 469 3.17 -18.24 3.46
CA GLN A 469 3.15 -16.77 3.41
C GLN A 469 2.72 -16.17 4.77
N THR A 470 1.68 -16.71 5.39
CA THR A 470 1.18 -16.21 6.69
C THR A 470 2.23 -16.37 7.78
N LEU A 471 2.82 -17.56 7.90
CA LEU A 471 3.84 -17.85 8.93
C LEU A 471 5.11 -17.02 8.70
N ALA A 472 5.53 -16.82 7.44
CA ALA A 472 6.65 -15.94 7.12
C ALA A 472 6.35 -14.49 7.47
N GLY A 473 5.11 -14.03 7.26
CA GLY A 473 4.65 -12.71 7.68
C GLY A 473 4.73 -12.53 9.20
N ILE A 474 4.26 -13.51 9.97
CA ILE A 474 4.38 -13.53 11.44
C ILE A 474 5.85 -13.48 11.86
N ARG A 475 6.69 -14.33 11.30
CA ARG A 475 8.12 -14.35 11.62
C ARG A 475 8.83 -13.04 11.27
N SER A 476 8.44 -12.38 10.18
CA SER A 476 9.01 -11.09 9.81
C SER A 476 8.81 -9.99 10.87
N ALA A 477 7.80 -10.15 11.75
CA ALA A 477 7.57 -9.28 12.90
C ALA A 477 8.31 -9.77 14.16
N LEU A 478 8.43 -11.08 14.36
CA LEU A 478 9.02 -11.70 15.56
C LEU A 478 10.55 -11.77 15.49
N ASP A 479 11.10 -12.22 14.37
CA ASP A 479 12.55 -12.49 14.23
C ASP A 479 13.41 -11.24 14.52
N PRO A 480 13.07 -10.01 14.09
CA PRO A 480 13.88 -8.81 14.38
C PRO A 480 13.97 -8.45 15.87
N GLN A 481 13.04 -8.91 16.69
CA GLN A 481 13.03 -8.69 18.14
C GLN A 481 13.50 -9.91 18.93
N GLY A 482 14.06 -10.94 18.25
CA GLY A 482 14.56 -12.16 18.88
C GLY A 482 13.48 -13.11 19.38
N ALA A 483 12.21 -12.85 19.07
CA ALA A 483 11.08 -13.67 19.50
C ALA A 483 10.89 -14.88 18.58
N GLN A 484 10.43 -16.01 19.13
CA GLN A 484 10.28 -17.26 18.41
C GLN A 484 8.82 -17.62 18.17
N LEU A 485 8.47 -18.04 16.96
CA LEU A 485 7.21 -18.74 16.72
C LEU A 485 7.39 -20.20 17.12
N ILE A 486 6.87 -20.58 18.32
CA ILE A 486 7.12 -21.89 18.95
C ILE A 486 6.07 -22.95 18.62
N GLY A 487 5.01 -22.60 17.89
CA GLY A 487 3.96 -23.52 17.50
C GLY A 487 2.64 -22.83 17.17
N GLY A 488 1.58 -23.63 17.19
CA GLY A 488 0.24 -23.12 16.90
C GLY A 488 -0.74 -24.20 16.49
N HIS A 489 -1.87 -23.77 15.91
CA HIS A 489 -2.90 -24.67 15.41
C HIS A 489 -3.41 -24.16 14.05
N THR A 490 -3.70 -25.09 13.13
CA THR A 490 -4.20 -24.76 11.78
C THR A 490 -5.57 -25.38 11.57
N LEU A 491 -6.50 -24.59 11.09
CA LEU A 491 -7.88 -24.95 10.83
C LEU A 491 -8.22 -24.71 9.35
N GLU A 492 -9.10 -25.52 8.79
CA GLU A 492 -9.76 -25.24 7.53
C GLU A 492 -11.15 -24.64 7.82
N ALA A 493 -11.50 -23.52 7.18
CA ALA A 493 -12.80 -22.89 7.32
C ALA A 493 -13.92 -23.84 6.85
N ARG A 494 -15.00 -23.94 7.63
CA ARG A 494 -16.18 -24.78 7.37
C ARG A 494 -17.39 -23.95 6.98
N ASP A 495 -17.17 -22.89 6.20
CA ASP A 495 -18.25 -22.01 5.77
C ASP A 495 -19.20 -22.72 4.80
N GLY A 496 -20.50 -22.39 4.89
CA GLY A 496 -21.51 -22.88 3.96
C GLY A 496 -21.20 -22.44 2.52
N LEU A 497 -21.60 -23.28 1.55
CA LEU A 497 -21.30 -23.10 0.12
C LEU A 497 -21.85 -21.78 -0.47
N ASP A 498 -22.73 -21.08 0.24
CA ASP A 498 -23.46 -19.89 -0.21
C ASP A 498 -22.88 -18.55 0.31
N GLN A 499 -21.76 -18.56 1.00
CA GLN A 499 -21.15 -17.31 1.50
C GLN A 499 -20.28 -16.61 0.45
N PRO A 500 -20.38 -15.26 0.36
CA PRO A 500 -19.60 -14.47 -0.60
C PRO A 500 -18.07 -14.55 -0.34
N PRO A 501 -17.25 -14.05 -1.28
CA PRO A 501 -15.78 -14.22 -1.30
C PRO A 501 -14.99 -13.86 -0.02
N LEU A 502 -15.64 -13.25 0.97
CA LEU A 502 -15.07 -12.95 2.28
C LEU A 502 -14.61 -14.19 3.07
N SER A 503 -15.21 -15.37 2.80
CA SER A 503 -14.80 -16.67 3.37
C SER A 503 -13.43 -17.15 2.89
N ARG A 504 -12.82 -16.45 1.94
CA ARG A 504 -11.49 -16.77 1.36
C ARG A 504 -10.34 -16.05 2.06
N THR A 505 -10.61 -15.23 3.05
CA THR A 505 -9.58 -14.54 3.83
C THR A 505 -9.06 -15.41 4.96
N ILE A 506 -7.74 -15.41 5.14
CA ILE A 506 -7.08 -16.10 6.23
C ILE A 506 -7.39 -15.36 7.53
N GLN A 507 -7.78 -16.09 8.58
CA GLN A 507 -7.91 -15.54 9.92
C GLN A 507 -6.71 -15.97 10.77
N VAL A 508 -6.16 -15.02 11.51
CA VAL A 508 -4.98 -15.25 12.34
C VAL A 508 -5.22 -14.68 13.73
N ALA A 509 -4.90 -15.47 14.75
CA ALA A 509 -4.81 -15.01 16.11
C ALA A 509 -3.47 -15.50 16.70
N LEU A 510 -2.84 -14.70 17.54
CA LEU A 510 -1.60 -15.06 18.23
C LEU A 510 -1.77 -14.99 19.74
N SER A 511 -1.24 -15.99 20.45
CA SER A 511 -0.86 -15.85 21.85
C SER A 511 0.61 -15.49 21.91
N VAL A 512 0.92 -14.37 22.55
CA VAL A 512 2.29 -13.87 22.71
C VAL A 512 2.68 -13.92 24.17
N SER A 513 3.93 -14.34 24.45
CA SER A 513 4.49 -14.42 25.79
C SER A 513 5.79 -13.63 25.84
N GLY A 514 5.99 -12.91 26.92
CA GLY A 514 7.17 -12.07 27.11
C GLY A 514 7.57 -11.93 28.56
N GLN A 515 8.65 -11.23 28.79
CA GLN A 515 9.16 -10.96 30.11
C GLN A 515 9.34 -9.46 30.29
N ALA A 516 8.74 -8.90 31.34
CA ALA A 516 8.96 -7.51 31.70
C ALA A 516 10.43 -7.32 32.11
N ALA A 517 10.93 -6.11 31.92
CA ALA A 517 12.17 -5.69 32.57
C ALA A 517 11.99 -5.65 34.11
N ALA A 518 12.91 -5.09 34.83
CA ALA A 518 12.86 -5.05 36.28
C ALA A 518 11.57 -4.44 36.88
N THR A 519 10.91 -3.54 36.12
CA THR A 519 9.64 -2.90 36.50
C THR A 519 8.61 -3.04 35.36
N PHE A 520 7.44 -3.54 35.72
CA PHE A 520 6.26 -3.56 34.87
C PHE A 520 5.68 -2.14 34.72
N TRP A 521 5.28 -1.73 33.53
CA TRP A 521 4.61 -0.46 33.31
C TRP A 521 3.09 -0.64 33.46
N PRO A 522 2.49 -0.05 34.49
CA PRO A 522 1.04 -0.18 34.69
C PRO A 522 0.28 0.67 33.70
N LYS A 523 -0.92 0.24 33.33
CA LYS A 523 -1.85 1.07 32.56
C LYS A 523 -2.35 2.25 33.40
N ALA A 524 -2.70 2.03 34.65
CA ALA A 524 -3.16 3.03 35.62
C ALA A 524 -2.00 3.50 36.51
N GLY A 525 -1.48 4.69 36.26
CA GLY A 525 -0.33 5.23 37.04
C GLY A 525 -0.07 6.72 36.79
N LEU A 526 -1.00 7.42 36.14
CA LEU A 526 -0.89 8.86 35.86
C LEU A 526 -0.56 9.67 37.10
N GLN A 527 0.35 10.64 36.96
CA GLN A 527 0.75 11.56 38.05
C GLN A 527 0.55 13.02 37.61
N ALA A 528 0.23 13.89 38.57
CA ALA A 528 0.13 15.33 38.27
C ALA A 528 1.47 15.89 37.83
N GLY A 529 1.48 16.62 36.70
CA GLY A 529 2.69 17.15 36.08
C GLY A 529 3.18 16.34 34.87
N ASP A 530 2.72 15.10 34.70
CA ASP A 530 3.09 14.25 33.59
C ASP A 530 2.79 14.86 32.22
N ARG A 531 3.57 14.44 31.24
CA ARG A 531 3.32 14.62 29.80
C ARG A 531 2.85 13.32 29.19
N LEU A 532 1.87 13.42 28.31
CA LEU A 532 1.38 12.31 27.52
C LEU A 532 2.04 12.35 26.12
N LEU A 533 2.72 11.28 25.77
CA LEU A 533 3.42 11.14 24.50
C LEU A 533 2.83 10.00 23.67
N LEU A 534 2.61 10.27 22.39
CA LEU A 534 2.07 9.33 21.43
C LEU A 534 3.13 8.94 20.38
N SER A 535 3.29 7.66 20.07
CA SER A 535 4.37 7.15 19.23
C SER A 535 4.13 7.27 17.72
N ARG A 536 2.86 7.39 17.27
CA ARG A 536 2.48 7.48 15.86
C ARG A 536 1.08 8.09 15.68
N PRO A 537 0.74 8.56 14.43
CA PRO A 537 -0.57 9.13 14.12
C PRO A 537 -1.75 8.16 14.29
N LEU A 538 -2.93 8.72 14.55
CA LEU A 538 -4.24 8.06 14.60
C LEU A 538 -4.94 8.07 13.24
N GLY A 539 -5.98 7.24 13.06
CA GLY A 539 -6.89 7.30 11.91
C GLY A 539 -6.93 6.02 11.07
N THR A 540 -6.38 4.89 11.55
CA THR A 540 -6.44 3.63 10.80
C THR A 540 -7.87 3.14 10.62
N GLY A 541 -8.74 3.28 11.64
CA GLY A 541 -10.14 2.84 11.58
C GLY A 541 -10.93 3.55 10.48
N VAL A 542 -10.89 4.87 10.45
CA VAL A 542 -11.60 5.65 9.42
C VAL A 542 -11.06 5.41 8.03
N LEU A 543 -9.72 5.28 7.86
CA LEU A 543 -9.12 5.04 6.55
C LEU A 543 -9.57 3.71 5.96
N PHE A 544 -9.58 2.63 6.75
CA PHE A 544 -10.07 1.33 6.28
C PHE A 544 -11.59 1.29 6.11
N ALA A 545 -12.37 1.98 6.96
CA ALA A 545 -13.81 2.12 6.75
C ALA A 545 -14.12 2.86 5.44
N ALA A 546 -13.42 3.94 5.16
CA ALA A 546 -13.56 4.69 3.91
C ALA A 546 -13.03 3.90 2.70
N ALA A 547 -11.96 3.12 2.85
CA ALA A 547 -11.46 2.23 1.80
C ALA A 547 -12.49 1.16 1.43
N MET A 548 -13.12 0.52 2.42
CA MET A 548 -14.22 -0.42 2.19
C MET A 548 -15.41 0.22 1.48
N ALA A 549 -15.65 1.50 1.71
CA ALA A 549 -16.66 2.30 0.99
C ALA A 549 -16.17 2.81 -0.38
N GLY A 550 -14.91 2.58 -0.77
CA GLY A 550 -14.31 3.07 -2.00
C GLY A 550 -14.08 4.58 -2.02
N ALA A 551 -13.91 5.20 -0.85
CA ALA A 551 -13.78 6.66 -0.69
C ALA A 551 -12.39 7.11 -0.23
N ALA A 552 -11.58 6.21 0.34
CA ALA A 552 -10.21 6.53 0.73
C ALA A 552 -9.27 6.55 -0.49
N PRO A 553 -8.37 7.55 -0.60
CA PRO A 553 -7.31 7.51 -1.60
C PRO A 553 -6.39 6.28 -1.37
N ALA A 554 -6.01 5.59 -2.44
CA ALA A 554 -5.12 4.44 -2.37
C ALA A 554 -3.79 4.77 -1.66
N SER A 555 -3.24 5.96 -1.92
CA SER A 555 -2.02 6.47 -1.29
C SER A 555 -2.14 6.61 0.23
N ALA A 556 -3.29 7.03 0.74
CA ALA A 556 -3.54 7.14 2.17
C ALA A 556 -3.65 5.76 2.84
N VAL A 557 -4.28 4.80 2.16
CA VAL A 557 -4.35 3.41 2.64
C VAL A 557 -2.97 2.76 2.65
N ASP A 558 -2.14 3.00 1.63
CA ASP A 558 -0.77 2.50 1.57
C ASP A 558 0.08 3.05 2.71
N GLN A 559 0.01 4.36 2.99
CA GLN A 559 0.72 4.98 4.12
C GLN A 559 0.26 4.43 5.48
N ALA A 560 -1.06 4.19 5.64
CA ALA A 560 -1.57 3.56 6.85
C ALA A 560 -1.02 2.13 7.02
N LEU A 561 -0.99 1.33 5.95
CA LEU A 561 -0.43 -0.02 5.97
C LEU A 561 1.08 -0.03 6.24
N GLU A 562 1.82 0.90 5.67
CA GLU A 562 3.26 1.06 5.91
C GLU A 562 3.52 1.39 7.40
N GLN A 563 2.78 2.36 7.96
CA GLN A 563 2.87 2.68 9.37
C GLN A 563 2.53 1.48 10.25
N MET A 564 1.43 0.78 9.95
CA MET A 564 1.00 -0.40 10.71
C MET A 564 2.02 -1.54 10.64
N ALA A 565 2.65 -1.75 9.48
CA ALA A 565 3.68 -2.77 9.28
C ALA A 565 5.05 -2.42 9.89
N THR A 566 5.24 -1.19 10.36
CA THR A 566 6.45 -0.76 11.05
C THR A 566 6.41 -1.20 12.51
N SER A 567 7.43 -1.92 12.98
CA SER A 567 7.53 -2.37 14.39
C SER A 567 7.79 -1.20 15.33
N GLN A 568 7.17 -1.25 16.52
CA GLN A 568 7.45 -0.32 17.62
C GLN A 568 8.45 -0.89 18.64
N HIS A 569 8.96 -2.10 18.43
CA HIS A 569 9.98 -2.71 19.30
C HIS A 569 11.21 -1.79 19.49
N PRO A 570 11.74 -1.07 18.48
CA PRO A 570 12.85 -0.14 18.73
C PRO A 570 12.52 1.02 19.68
N LEU A 571 11.23 1.39 19.81
CA LEU A 571 10.80 2.37 20.81
C LEU A 571 10.82 1.77 22.22
N LEU A 572 10.40 0.51 22.35
CA LEU A 572 10.51 -0.23 23.61
C LEU A 572 11.97 -0.30 24.06
N GLU A 573 12.90 -0.69 23.19
CA GLU A 573 14.33 -0.75 23.51
C GLU A 573 14.83 0.61 24.02
N GLY A 574 14.54 1.71 23.33
CA GLY A 574 14.92 3.05 23.76
C GLY A 574 14.31 3.46 25.12
N LEU A 575 13.08 3.02 25.42
CA LEU A 575 12.46 3.27 26.73
C LEU A 575 13.06 2.42 27.84
N LEU A 576 13.43 1.17 27.57
CA LEU A 576 14.12 0.28 28.51
C LEU A 576 15.53 0.79 28.84
N ASP A 577 16.26 1.26 27.81
CA ASP A 577 17.58 1.89 28.02
C ASP A 577 17.45 3.16 28.89
N LEU A 578 16.48 4.01 28.60
CA LEU A 578 16.17 5.18 29.41
C LEU A 578 15.85 4.81 30.87
N GLN A 579 15.12 3.73 31.08
CA GLN A 579 14.74 3.26 32.41
C GLN A 579 15.92 2.73 33.23
N THR A 580 17.02 2.31 32.60
CA THR A 580 18.25 1.96 33.34
C THR A 580 18.86 3.16 34.04
N GLU A 581 18.80 4.34 33.43
CA GLU A 581 19.28 5.60 34.00
C GLU A 581 18.24 6.27 34.88
N HIS A 582 16.95 6.12 34.52
CA HIS A 582 15.80 6.72 35.17
C HIS A 582 14.74 5.65 35.52
N PRO A 583 14.91 4.88 36.61
CA PRO A 583 14.08 3.69 36.91
C PRO A 583 12.56 3.97 37.03
N LYS A 584 12.16 5.19 37.28
CA LYS A 584 10.77 5.64 37.40
C LYS A 584 10.35 6.57 36.24
N ALA A 585 11.02 6.53 35.10
CA ALA A 585 10.73 7.42 33.97
C ALA A 585 9.32 7.25 33.39
N ILE A 586 8.80 6.03 33.37
CA ILE A 586 7.49 5.67 32.82
C ILE A 586 6.52 5.45 33.97
N HIS A 587 5.51 6.30 34.10
CA HIS A 587 4.50 6.19 35.15
C HIS A 587 3.31 5.34 34.74
N ALA A 588 2.89 5.42 33.48
CA ALA A 588 1.85 4.61 32.89
C ALA A 588 2.08 4.43 31.39
N ALA A 589 1.65 3.32 30.85
CA ALA A 589 1.69 3.07 29.41
C ALA A 589 0.51 2.20 28.95
N THR A 590 0.10 2.34 27.71
CA THR A 590 -0.87 1.48 27.02
C THR A 590 -0.65 1.56 25.52
N ASP A 591 -1.15 0.63 24.76
CA ASP A 591 -1.32 0.78 23.31
C ASP A 591 -2.74 1.28 23.00
N ILE A 592 -2.87 2.05 21.94
CA ILE A 592 -4.17 2.57 21.50
C ILE A 592 -4.71 1.66 20.41
N THR A 593 -5.79 0.94 20.72
CA THR A 593 -6.37 -0.05 19.82
C THR A 593 -7.89 0.14 19.63
N GLY A 594 -8.69 -0.88 19.83
CA GLY A 594 -10.11 -0.92 19.48
C GLY A 594 -10.99 0.15 20.09
N PHE A 595 -10.65 0.67 21.29
CA PHE A 595 -11.46 1.67 21.99
C PHE A 595 -11.09 3.14 21.67
N GLY A 596 -10.06 3.32 20.82
CA GLY A 596 -9.56 4.66 20.46
C GLY A 596 -8.82 5.36 21.59
N LEU A 597 -8.28 6.54 21.31
CA LEU A 597 -7.47 7.29 22.28
C LEU A 597 -8.23 7.59 23.58
N LEU A 598 -9.45 8.12 23.50
CA LEU A 598 -10.22 8.47 24.71
C LEU A 598 -10.63 7.26 25.53
N GLY A 599 -10.95 6.13 24.90
CA GLY A 599 -11.28 4.90 25.63
C GLY A 599 -10.12 4.41 26.47
N HIS A 600 -8.93 4.26 25.87
CA HIS A 600 -7.73 3.82 26.59
C HIS A 600 -7.24 4.85 27.60
N LEU A 601 -7.36 6.15 27.31
CA LEU A 601 -7.03 7.20 28.26
C LEU A 601 -7.97 7.14 29.50
N GLY A 602 -9.24 6.80 29.29
CA GLY A 602 -10.19 6.56 30.40
C GLY A 602 -9.79 5.39 31.29
N GLU A 603 -9.20 4.34 30.71
CA GLU A 603 -8.63 3.21 31.45
C GLU A 603 -7.38 3.61 32.26
N MET A 604 -6.57 4.55 31.77
CA MET A 604 -5.39 5.08 32.46
C MET A 604 -5.77 6.04 33.60
N LEU A 605 -6.86 6.83 33.44
CA LEU A 605 -7.28 7.87 34.35
C LEU A 605 -8.19 7.32 35.49
N ARG A 606 -7.57 6.57 36.42
CA ARG A 606 -8.27 5.93 37.55
C ARG A 606 -8.39 6.82 38.78
N ASN A 607 -7.50 7.80 38.95
CA ASN A 607 -7.54 8.73 40.11
C ASN A 607 -8.52 9.87 39.84
N PRO A 608 -9.60 10.00 40.60
CA PRO A 608 -10.62 11.06 40.40
C PRO A 608 -10.09 12.49 40.67
N ASP A 609 -8.97 12.64 41.39
CA ASP A 609 -8.35 13.92 41.66
C ASP A 609 -7.47 14.43 40.50
N LEU A 610 -7.32 13.63 39.46
CA LEU A 610 -6.55 13.99 38.27
C LEU A 610 -7.48 14.31 37.10
N LYS A 611 -7.00 15.16 36.21
CA LYS A 611 -7.56 15.39 34.89
C LYS A 611 -6.45 15.45 33.84
N VAL A 612 -6.82 15.19 32.62
CA VAL A 612 -5.93 15.28 31.46
C VAL A 612 -6.30 16.51 30.63
N VAL A 613 -5.31 17.26 30.19
CA VAL A 613 -5.49 18.33 29.20
C VAL A 613 -4.82 17.87 27.92
N LEU A 614 -5.62 17.53 26.91
CA LEU A 614 -5.13 17.17 25.55
C LEU A 614 -4.96 18.44 24.72
N ASN A 615 -3.93 18.49 23.90
CA ASN A 615 -3.69 19.60 22.99
C ASN A 615 -4.20 19.26 21.59
N ALA A 616 -5.41 19.70 21.26
CA ALA A 616 -6.12 19.33 20.03
C ALA A 616 -5.29 19.44 18.74
N PRO A 617 -4.55 20.55 18.46
CA PRO A 617 -3.76 20.70 17.25
C PRO A 617 -2.54 19.76 17.16
N GLU A 618 -2.07 19.22 18.28
CA GLU A 618 -0.88 18.39 18.34
C GLU A 618 -1.19 16.90 18.26
N ILE A 619 -2.47 16.50 18.24
CA ILE A 619 -2.85 15.11 18.07
C ILE A 619 -2.59 14.70 16.61
N PRO A 620 -1.57 13.85 16.35
CA PRO A 620 -1.20 13.51 14.99
C PRO A 620 -2.23 12.60 14.36
N SER A 621 -2.57 12.87 13.10
CA SER A 621 -3.47 12.04 12.30
C SER A 621 -2.85 11.60 10.99
N LEU A 622 -3.20 10.41 10.54
CA LEU A 622 -2.81 9.89 9.22
C LEU A 622 -3.35 10.80 8.10
N PRO A 623 -2.61 10.96 7.01
CA PRO A 623 -3.06 11.75 5.87
C PRO A 623 -4.43 11.32 5.37
N GLY A 624 -5.34 12.28 5.25
CA GLY A 624 -6.72 12.06 4.81
C GLY A 624 -7.72 11.68 5.90
N ALA A 625 -7.28 11.21 7.10
CA ALA A 625 -8.17 10.75 8.16
C ALA A 625 -9.18 11.82 8.60
N LEU A 626 -8.73 13.01 8.98
CA LEU A 626 -9.64 14.12 9.39
C LEU A 626 -10.58 14.54 8.25
N SER A 627 -10.10 14.57 7.01
CA SER A 627 -10.95 14.89 5.85
C SER A 627 -12.06 13.86 5.64
N LEU A 628 -11.76 12.56 5.83
CA LEU A 628 -12.75 11.49 5.70
C LEU A 628 -13.75 11.51 6.86
N LEU A 629 -13.29 11.74 8.09
CA LEU A 629 -14.17 11.94 9.25
C LEU A 629 -15.10 13.14 9.04
N GLY A 630 -14.58 14.26 8.53
CA GLY A 630 -15.37 15.45 8.19
C GLY A 630 -16.41 15.21 7.09
N LYS A 631 -16.22 14.18 6.25
CA LYS A 631 -17.20 13.71 5.26
C LYS A 631 -18.19 12.67 5.80
N GLY A 632 -18.07 12.32 7.10
CA GLY A 632 -18.97 11.38 7.79
C GLY A 632 -18.58 9.90 7.67
N TYR A 633 -17.39 9.57 7.14
CA TYR A 633 -16.88 8.20 7.21
C TYR A 633 -16.41 7.91 8.64
N ALA A 634 -16.77 6.76 9.17
CA ALA A 634 -16.33 6.29 10.48
C ALA A 634 -16.32 4.76 10.52
N SER A 635 -15.50 4.20 11.40
CA SER A 635 -15.50 2.76 11.66
C SER A 635 -16.82 2.29 12.26
N SER A 636 -17.19 1.03 12.03
CA SER A 636 -18.42 0.43 12.61
C SER A 636 -18.41 0.39 14.14
N LEU A 637 -17.26 0.44 14.79
CA LEU A 637 -17.13 0.48 16.26
C LEU A 637 -17.16 1.90 16.83
N ALA A 638 -16.86 2.93 16.05
CA ALA A 638 -16.81 4.32 16.50
C ALA A 638 -18.10 4.79 17.19
N PRO A 639 -19.34 4.48 16.74
CA PRO A 639 -20.56 4.85 17.42
C PRO A 639 -20.63 4.38 18.88
N THR A 640 -20.16 3.17 19.16
CA THR A 640 -20.09 2.62 20.52
C THR A 640 -18.99 3.30 21.33
N ASN A 641 -17.84 3.60 20.72
CA ASN A 641 -16.72 4.25 21.39
C ASN A 641 -17.04 5.71 21.77
N ARG A 642 -18.02 6.36 21.14
CA ARG A 642 -18.45 7.74 21.49
C ARG A 642 -18.88 7.89 22.94
N ARG A 643 -19.19 6.80 23.65
CA ARG A 643 -19.40 6.84 25.10
C ARG A 643 -18.21 7.44 25.86
N ALA A 644 -16.99 7.31 25.34
CA ALA A 644 -15.79 7.90 25.92
C ALA A 644 -15.78 9.44 25.87
N TRP A 645 -16.67 10.09 25.08
CA TRP A 645 -16.88 11.55 25.13
C TRP A 645 -17.37 12.02 26.48
N ASN A 646 -17.97 11.14 27.30
CA ASN A 646 -18.31 11.46 28.69
C ASN A 646 -17.10 11.96 29.49
N LEU A 647 -15.87 11.58 29.11
CA LEU A 647 -14.64 12.09 29.75
C LEU A 647 -14.43 13.59 29.47
N LEU A 648 -14.88 14.08 28.34
CA LEU A 648 -14.88 15.50 27.98
C LEU A 648 -16.03 16.23 28.71
N ASP A 649 -17.23 15.64 28.72
CA ASP A 649 -18.43 16.25 29.30
C ASP A 649 -18.34 16.41 30.82
N ASN A 650 -17.70 15.45 31.51
CA ASN A 650 -17.54 15.48 32.97
C ASN A 650 -16.26 16.20 33.44
N GLY A 651 -15.47 16.78 32.51
CA GLY A 651 -14.24 17.50 32.80
C GLY A 651 -13.07 16.63 33.29
N SER A 652 -13.12 15.31 33.05
CA SER A 652 -11.97 14.43 33.30
C SER A 652 -10.88 14.62 32.24
N VAL A 653 -11.28 14.99 31.01
CA VAL A 653 -10.40 15.38 29.94
C VAL A 653 -10.81 16.74 29.39
N ASP A 654 -9.90 17.70 29.42
CA ASP A 654 -10.06 19.00 28.76
C ASP A 654 -9.44 18.93 27.36
N LEU A 655 -10.13 19.49 26.36
CA LEU A 655 -9.66 19.54 24.96
C LEU A 655 -9.64 20.98 24.44
N PRO A 656 -8.63 21.81 24.80
CA PRO A 656 -8.46 23.13 24.22
C PRO A 656 -8.32 23.11 22.73
N LEU A 657 -9.21 23.76 21.99
CA LEU A 657 -9.32 23.66 20.53
C LEU A 657 -8.29 24.53 19.78
N ALA A 658 -7.67 25.50 20.45
CA ALA A 658 -6.54 26.31 19.95
C ALA A 658 -6.64 26.72 18.46
N GLY A 659 -7.76 27.38 18.09
CA GLY A 659 -8.01 27.88 16.72
C GLY A 659 -8.95 27.00 15.89
N ILE A 660 -9.38 25.84 16.38
CA ILE A 660 -10.46 25.07 15.79
C ILE A 660 -11.79 25.65 16.26
N GLU A 661 -12.66 26.05 15.36
CA GLU A 661 -13.96 26.63 15.68
C GLU A 661 -14.89 25.58 16.34
N PRO A 662 -15.42 25.81 17.55
CA PRO A 662 -16.35 24.89 18.20
C PRO A 662 -17.57 24.59 17.31
N GLY A 663 -17.95 23.31 17.17
CA GLY A 663 -19.08 22.90 16.36
C GLY A 663 -18.81 22.85 14.84
N SER A 664 -17.62 23.27 14.39
CA SER A 664 -17.21 23.16 12.98
C SER A 664 -17.02 21.70 12.55
N THR A 665 -16.99 21.45 11.24
CA THR A 665 -16.67 20.13 10.70
C THR A 665 -15.29 19.64 11.16
N GLY A 666 -14.33 20.54 11.33
CA GLY A 666 -13.00 20.19 11.87
C GLY A 666 -13.04 19.75 13.32
N HIS A 667 -13.85 20.42 14.18
CA HIS A 667 -14.07 20.00 15.55
C HIS A 667 -14.75 18.63 15.64
N GLN A 668 -15.79 18.40 14.84
CA GLN A 668 -16.47 17.10 14.77
C GLN A 668 -15.51 15.99 14.31
N ALA A 669 -14.73 16.23 13.28
CA ALA A 669 -13.74 15.27 12.78
C ALA A 669 -12.69 14.94 13.86
N LEU A 670 -12.24 15.91 14.65
CA LEU A 670 -11.32 15.66 15.75
C LEU A 670 -11.96 14.80 16.84
N LEU A 671 -13.19 15.10 17.27
CA LEU A 671 -13.90 14.28 18.26
C LEU A 671 -14.05 12.82 17.80
N GLU A 672 -14.37 12.62 16.54
CA GLU A 672 -14.44 11.27 15.96
C GLU A 672 -13.06 10.60 15.91
N LEU A 673 -11.98 11.33 15.61
CA LEU A 673 -10.62 10.80 15.62
C LEU A 673 -10.21 10.26 16.99
N LEU A 674 -10.64 10.92 18.07
CA LEU A 674 -10.31 10.52 19.45
C LEU A 674 -10.93 9.17 19.84
N VAL A 675 -11.99 8.75 19.16
CA VAL A 675 -12.71 7.49 19.42
C VAL A 675 -12.57 6.50 18.26
N ASP A 676 -11.78 6.85 17.23
CA ASP A 676 -11.54 5.98 16.09
C ASP A 676 -10.73 4.74 16.51
N PRO A 677 -11.22 3.50 16.25
CA PRO A 677 -10.46 2.29 16.57
C PRO A 677 -9.17 2.23 15.78
N GLN A 678 -8.09 1.81 16.45
CA GLN A 678 -6.78 1.68 15.80
C GLN A 678 -6.38 0.21 15.67
N THR A 679 -5.85 -0.19 14.51
CA THR A 679 -5.17 -1.49 14.31
C THR A 679 -3.68 -1.22 14.21
N CYS A 680 -2.85 -1.95 14.93
CA CYS A 680 -1.43 -1.64 15.14
C CYS A 680 -1.23 -0.16 15.52
N GLY A 681 -2.03 0.31 16.48
CA GLY A 681 -2.07 1.71 16.88
C GLY A 681 -0.81 2.17 17.60
N PRO A 682 -0.78 3.42 18.05
CA PRO A 682 0.34 3.99 18.79
C PRO A 682 0.46 3.42 20.20
N LEU A 683 1.68 3.48 20.75
CA LEU A 683 1.88 3.45 22.21
C LEU A 683 1.60 4.85 22.76
N LEU A 684 0.92 4.88 23.90
CA LEU A 684 0.69 6.08 24.73
C LEU A 684 1.41 5.91 26.05
N ILE A 685 2.32 6.82 26.37
CA ILE A 685 3.08 6.81 27.61
C ILE A 685 2.85 8.09 28.41
N SER A 686 2.88 7.96 29.74
CA SER A 686 2.86 9.06 30.71
C SER A 686 4.21 9.12 31.41
N VAL A 687 4.90 10.25 31.31
CA VAL A 687 6.23 10.49 31.83
C VAL A 687 6.33 11.89 32.46
N ASP A 688 7.31 12.11 33.33
CA ASP A 688 7.55 13.44 33.83
C ASP A 688 8.03 14.42 32.73
N ALA A 689 7.96 15.74 32.99
CA ALA A 689 8.24 16.76 32.00
C ALA A 689 9.70 16.74 31.48
N ASN A 690 10.68 16.35 32.31
CA ASN A 690 12.08 16.31 31.93
C ASN A 690 12.33 15.13 30.99
N ILE A 691 11.76 13.97 31.31
CA ILE A 691 11.81 12.77 30.47
C ILE A 691 11.11 13.02 29.14
N ALA A 692 9.96 13.69 29.15
CA ALA A 692 9.26 14.06 27.91
C ALA A 692 10.15 14.94 27.00
N GLN A 693 10.85 15.92 27.57
CA GLN A 693 11.78 16.76 26.83
C GLN A 693 12.93 15.92 26.23
N LEU A 694 13.51 15.00 27.00
CA LEU A 694 14.56 14.10 26.54
C LEU A 694 14.09 13.26 25.35
N LEU A 695 12.93 12.60 25.47
CA LEU A 695 12.37 11.75 24.43
C LEU A 695 12.05 12.49 23.13
N THR A 696 11.60 13.76 23.23
CA THR A 696 11.25 14.55 22.04
C THR A 696 12.44 15.23 21.35
N THR A 697 13.56 15.40 22.04
CA THR A 697 14.74 16.12 21.50
C THR A 697 15.88 15.17 21.08
N GLN A 698 16.09 14.04 21.76
CA GLN A 698 17.28 13.18 21.57
C GLN A 698 16.99 11.91 20.76
N LEU A 699 15.79 11.38 20.75
CA LEU A 699 15.41 10.14 20.07
C LEU A 699 14.70 10.40 18.73
N GLU A 700 15.36 11.14 17.80
CA GLU A 700 14.87 11.40 16.45
C GLU A 700 13.36 11.64 16.36
N SER A 701 12.80 12.40 17.30
CA SER A 701 11.41 12.90 17.37
C SER A 701 10.30 11.90 17.00
N ARG A 702 10.41 10.63 17.38
CA ARG A 702 9.35 9.63 17.17
C ARG A 702 8.17 9.77 18.15
N TRP A 703 8.31 10.58 19.18
CA TRP A 703 7.28 10.84 20.19
C TRP A 703 6.64 12.20 20.02
N THR A 704 5.32 12.23 19.96
CA THR A 704 4.53 13.47 19.86
C THR A 704 3.89 13.78 21.20
N PRO A 705 4.19 14.93 21.84
CA PRO A 705 3.52 15.34 23.07
C PRO A 705 2.09 15.81 22.76
N ILE A 706 1.09 15.06 23.23
CA ILE A 706 -0.32 15.31 22.95
C ILE A 706 -1.08 15.91 24.14
N GLY A 707 -0.49 15.97 25.31
CA GLY A 707 -1.20 16.48 26.50
C GLY A 707 -0.39 16.42 27.77
N ARG A 708 -1.08 16.76 28.88
CA ARG A 708 -0.50 16.76 30.22
C ARG A 708 -1.54 16.38 31.27
N VAL A 709 -1.06 15.85 32.40
CA VAL A 709 -1.86 15.48 33.53
C VAL A 709 -1.82 16.62 34.59
N GLN A 710 -2.94 16.96 35.16
CA GLN A 710 -3.09 18.01 36.19
C GLN A 710 -3.97 17.52 37.33
N THR A 711 -3.84 18.11 38.48
CA THR A 711 -4.85 18.02 39.55
C THR A 711 -6.13 18.74 39.09
N ARG A 712 -7.27 18.20 39.49
CA ARG A 712 -8.58 18.83 39.25
C ARG A 712 -8.72 20.15 39.94
#